data_578f8e88bc32996eb1ab5acc0fcb40b4
#
_entry.id   578f8e88bc32996eb1ab5acc0fcb40b4
#
_cell.length_a   1.000
_cell.length_b   1.000
_cell.length_c   1.000
_cell.angle_alpha   90.00
_cell.angle_beta   90.00
_cell.angle_gamma   90.00
#
_symmetry.space_group_name_H-M   'P 1'
#
loop_
_entity.id
_entity.type
_entity.pdbx_description
1 polymer ?
#
loop_
_entity_poly.entity_id
_entity_poly.type
_entity_poly.pdbx_seq_one_letter_code
_entity_poly.pdbx_strand_id
1 'polypeptide(L)'
;MTQTDLTIPTQPILNSPAEDPKTRAKLEGGVQFMLNTEFDPAGDQPTAIAELSAGIKDGERDQVLLGATGTGKTFTMAKIIEATQRPAIILAPNKTLAAQLYGEFKGFFPDNAVEYFVSYYDYYQPEAYVARSDTYIEKESQINEQIDRMRHSATRALLERDDVIIVASVSCIYGIGSVETYGAMTQDLEAGKMYDQRGVIADLVAQQYRRNDQAFQRGSFRVRGDSLEVWPAHLEDRALRFSFFGEELESITEFDPLTGAKEGTRDRVRIYANSHYVTPRPTMQQAVVSIKKELRMRLDQLVSEGKLLEAQRLEQRTNFDIEMLEATGVCNGIENYSRYLTGRAPGEPPPTLFEYIPDNAIVFADESHVSVPQIGGMYRGDYRRKFTLAEHGFRLPSCMDNRPLKFEEWNAMRPQSIFVSATPASWEMEQTGGVFTEQVIRPTGLLDPLVEIRPVEMQVDDLLDEVRRVTESGYRTLVTTLTKRMAEDLTEYLHEQGIKVRYMHSDIDTLERIEILRDLRLGAFDVLVGINLLREGLDIPECGLVAILDADKEGFLRSETSLVQTIGRAARNADGRVIMYADKITGSMERAMRETDRRRAKQIAYNEEHGITPETVKKNVEDVLAGLYQGDVDMNRVTATVEKPLAGANLQAVLDGLRTDMRKAAENLEFEEAARLRDEIKRLETVDLVVSDDPLARQTAVDQAVSDANKMSGRSTAGRPGQRGGNVKRKRR
;
A
#
# COMPACT_ATOMS: atom_id res chain seq x y z
N MET A 1 -43.12 -6.31 52.28
CA MET A 1 -42.78 -6.72 50.94
C MET A 1 -41.84 -5.64 50.40
N THR A 2 -40.55 -5.86 50.55
CA THR A 2 -39.48 -4.96 50.16
C THR A 2 -39.23 -5.15 48.64
N GLN A 3 -39.40 -4.08 47.86
CA GLN A 3 -38.98 -4.01 46.49
C GLN A 3 -37.44 -4.16 46.44
N THR A 4 -36.98 -5.27 45.93
CA THR A 4 -35.59 -5.44 45.52
C THR A 4 -35.42 -4.69 44.21
N ASP A 5 -34.72 -3.56 44.29
CA ASP A 5 -34.18 -2.85 43.10
C ASP A 5 -33.26 -3.80 42.36
N LEU A 6 -33.75 -4.35 41.26
CA LEU A 6 -32.94 -4.97 40.21
C LEU A 6 -32.28 -3.84 39.42
N THR A 7 -31.20 -3.26 39.92
CA THR A 7 -30.28 -2.48 39.14
C THR A 7 -29.52 -3.44 38.22
N ILE A 8 -30.02 -3.56 36.99
CA ILE A 8 -29.29 -4.18 35.87
C ILE A 8 -27.96 -3.40 35.72
N PRO A 9 -26.81 -4.05 35.78
CA PRO A 9 -25.56 -3.36 35.52
C PRO A 9 -25.56 -2.88 34.05
N THR A 10 -25.71 -1.59 33.85
CA THR A 10 -25.65 -0.92 32.54
C THR A 10 -24.20 -0.60 32.11
N GLN A 11 -23.21 -1.28 32.69
CA GLN A 11 -21.83 -1.10 32.28
C GLN A 11 -21.49 -2.08 31.18
N PRO A 12 -20.87 -1.59 30.06
CA PRO A 12 -20.40 -2.45 28.98
C PRO A 12 -19.40 -3.45 29.53
N ILE A 13 -19.48 -4.70 29.02
CA ILE A 13 -18.56 -5.81 29.35
C ILE A 13 -17.22 -5.65 28.63
N LEU A 14 -17.01 -4.53 27.94
CA LEU A 14 -15.76 -4.22 27.26
C LEU A 14 -14.58 -4.28 28.23
N ASN A 15 -13.48 -4.84 27.77
CA ASN A 15 -12.27 -4.95 28.58
C ASN A 15 -11.86 -3.58 29.14
N SER A 16 -11.54 -3.57 30.43
CA SER A 16 -11.12 -2.36 31.10
C SER A 16 -9.83 -1.81 30.44
N PRO A 17 -9.71 -0.47 30.27
CA PRO A 17 -8.48 0.14 29.72
C PRO A 17 -7.24 -0.05 30.61
N ALA A 18 -7.31 -0.83 31.68
CA ALA A 18 -6.22 -1.03 32.65
C ALA A 18 -5.09 -1.97 32.17
N GLU A 19 -5.30 -2.78 31.13
CA GLU A 19 -4.25 -3.62 30.57
C GLU A 19 -3.75 -3.06 29.25
N ASP A 20 -2.42 -2.88 29.14
CA ASP A 20 -1.80 -2.53 27.88
C ASP A 20 -2.07 -3.62 26.82
N PRO A 21 -2.74 -3.28 25.71
CA PRO A 21 -3.09 -4.25 24.68
C PRO A 21 -1.91 -5.03 24.10
N LYS A 22 -0.71 -4.48 24.15
CA LYS A 22 0.52 -5.13 23.66
C LYS A 22 1.06 -6.19 24.62
N THR A 23 0.80 -6.04 25.92
CA THR A 23 1.34 -6.92 26.97
C THR A 23 0.34 -7.93 27.51
N ARG A 24 -0.96 -7.77 27.17
CA ARG A 24 -1.99 -8.71 27.58
C ARG A 24 -1.78 -10.10 26.94
N ALA A 25 -2.36 -11.13 27.56
CA ALA A 25 -2.33 -12.49 27.03
C ALA A 25 -2.92 -12.56 25.61
N LYS A 26 -2.13 -13.04 24.68
CA LYS A 26 -2.52 -13.28 23.30
C LYS A 26 -3.31 -14.58 23.20
N LEU A 27 -4.53 -14.55 22.66
CA LEU A 27 -5.39 -15.75 22.63
C LEU A 27 -4.96 -16.78 21.59
N GLU A 28 -4.36 -16.33 20.49
CA GLU A 28 -3.91 -17.21 19.40
C GLU A 28 -2.43 -17.60 19.53
N GLY A 29 -1.67 -16.88 20.39
CA GLY A 29 -0.25 -17.14 20.62
C GLY A 29 0.57 -16.94 19.35
N GLY A 30 1.37 -17.94 18.99
CA GLY A 30 2.17 -17.91 17.76
C GLY A 30 2.74 -19.29 17.44
N VAL A 31 2.99 -19.49 16.15
CA VAL A 31 3.66 -20.67 15.63
C VAL A 31 5.09 -20.26 15.25
N GLN A 32 6.04 -21.15 15.42
CA GLN A 32 7.40 -20.89 15.00
C GLN A 32 7.45 -20.58 13.50
N PHE A 33 8.22 -19.57 13.10
CA PHE A 33 8.45 -19.30 11.68
C PHE A 33 9.22 -20.46 11.06
N MET A 34 8.59 -21.15 10.13
CA MET A 34 9.17 -22.23 9.35
C MET A 34 9.01 -21.91 7.87
N LEU A 35 10.13 -21.77 7.17
CA LEU A 35 10.12 -21.42 5.77
C LEU A 35 9.76 -22.64 4.91
N ASN A 36 8.68 -22.55 4.17
CA ASN A 36 8.30 -23.53 3.15
C ASN A 36 9.00 -23.19 1.82
N THR A 37 10.02 -23.92 1.46
CA THR A 37 10.78 -23.68 0.24
C THR A 37 11.53 -24.94 -0.21
N GLU A 38 11.69 -25.11 -1.52
CA GLU A 38 12.52 -26.13 -2.14
C GLU A 38 13.95 -25.64 -2.41
N PHE A 39 14.24 -24.34 -2.12
CA PHE A 39 15.53 -23.73 -2.43
C PHE A 39 16.42 -23.62 -1.20
N ASP A 40 17.70 -23.95 -1.39
CA ASP A 40 18.75 -23.67 -0.43
C ASP A 40 19.43 -22.31 -0.73
N PRO A 41 19.93 -21.61 0.30
CA PRO A 41 20.71 -20.40 0.10
C PRO A 41 21.93 -20.63 -0.77
N ALA A 42 22.13 -19.80 -1.79
CA ALA A 42 23.24 -19.90 -2.73
C ALA A 42 23.87 -18.54 -3.04
N GLY A 43 25.06 -18.55 -3.64
CA GLY A 43 25.81 -17.32 -3.93
C GLY A 43 26.24 -16.58 -2.66
N ASP A 44 25.93 -15.30 -2.60
CA ASP A 44 26.21 -14.43 -1.43
C ASP A 44 25.15 -14.61 -0.31
N GLN A 45 24.03 -15.31 -0.56
CA GLN A 45 22.91 -15.41 0.39
C GLN A 45 23.32 -16.01 1.75
N PRO A 46 24.08 -17.12 1.84
CA PRO A 46 24.47 -17.68 3.13
C PRO A 46 25.23 -16.69 4.00
N THR A 47 26.17 -15.96 3.42
CA THR A 47 26.96 -14.93 4.10
C THR A 47 26.07 -13.77 4.54
N ALA A 48 25.22 -13.26 3.64
CA ALA A 48 24.30 -12.16 3.94
C ALA A 48 23.32 -12.51 5.06
N ILE A 49 22.74 -13.72 5.05
CA ILE A 49 21.83 -14.19 6.11
C ILE A 49 22.59 -14.27 7.46
N ALA A 50 23.79 -14.80 7.46
CA ALA A 50 24.59 -14.95 8.67
C ALA A 50 24.98 -13.59 9.27
N GLU A 51 25.54 -12.69 8.46
CA GLU A 51 25.97 -11.35 8.89
C GLU A 51 24.79 -10.52 9.41
N LEU A 52 23.70 -10.39 8.66
CA LEU A 52 22.53 -9.60 9.05
C LEU A 52 21.84 -10.19 10.28
N SER A 53 21.74 -11.52 10.39
CA SER A 53 21.18 -12.17 11.58
C SER A 53 22.05 -11.98 12.81
N ALA A 54 23.38 -11.95 12.65
CA ALA A 54 24.32 -11.67 13.74
C ALA A 54 24.15 -10.21 14.20
N GLY A 55 24.13 -9.23 13.29
CA GLY A 55 23.93 -7.84 13.62
C GLY A 55 22.61 -7.59 14.36
N ILE A 56 21.51 -8.28 13.97
CA ILE A 56 20.24 -8.21 14.73
C ILE A 56 20.43 -8.75 16.16
N LYS A 57 21.13 -9.87 16.35
CA LYS A 57 21.38 -10.45 17.68
C LYS A 57 22.29 -9.56 18.54
N ASP A 58 23.25 -8.89 17.91
CA ASP A 58 24.17 -7.98 18.57
C ASP A 58 23.56 -6.61 18.89
N GLY A 59 22.30 -6.40 18.46
CA GLY A 59 21.54 -5.18 18.77
C GLY A 59 21.82 -4.02 17.81
N GLU A 60 22.45 -4.26 16.66
CA GLU A 60 22.63 -3.24 15.63
C GLU A 60 21.27 -2.68 15.19
N ARG A 61 21.13 -1.37 15.28
CA ARG A 61 19.87 -0.73 14.95
C ARG A 61 19.61 -0.66 13.46
N ASP A 62 20.64 -0.37 12.69
CA ASP A 62 20.58 -0.08 11.27
C ASP A 62 21.59 -0.97 10.52
N GLN A 63 21.12 -1.69 9.53
CA GLN A 63 21.92 -2.52 8.65
C GLN A 63 21.51 -2.26 7.19
N VAL A 64 22.41 -2.44 6.26
CA VAL A 64 22.17 -2.29 4.81
C VAL A 64 22.46 -3.59 4.10
N LEU A 65 21.49 -4.08 3.33
CA LEU A 65 21.65 -5.14 2.35
C LEU A 65 21.73 -4.53 0.94
N LEU A 66 22.94 -4.44 0.39
CA LEU A 66 23.17 -4.08 -1.00
C LEU A 66 22.92 -5.33 -1.86
N GLY A 67 21.71 -5.46 -2.39
CA GLY A 67 21.31 -6.64 -3.16
C GLY A 67 21.01 -6.31 -4.61
N ALA A 68 21.79 -6.85 -5.56
CA ALA A 68 21.52 -6.66 -6.98
C ALA A 68 20.17 -7.25 -7.40
N THR A 69 19.64 -6.80 -8.54
CA THR A 69 18.38 -7.34 -9.07
C THR A 69 18.54 -8.81 -9.44
N GLY A 70 17.60 -9.67 -8.99
CA GLY A 70 17.61 -11.11 -9.30
C GLY A 70 18.49 -11.96 -8.40
N THR A 71 19.02 -11.43 -7.30
CA THR A 71 19.83 -12.18 -6.33
C THR A 71 19.02 -12.90 -5.24
N GLY A 72 17.68 -12.76 -5.24
CA GLY A 72 16.81 -13.38 -4.25
C GLY A 72 16.74 -12.63 -2.91
N LYS A 73 16.71 -11.28 -2.92
CA LYS A 73 16.60 -10.46 -1.70
C LYS A 73 15.41 -10.85 -0.82
N THR A 74 14.24 -11.13 -1.42
CA THR A 74 13.04 -11.57 -0.69
C THR A 74 13.28 -12.86 0.08
N PHE A 75 13.95 -13.82 -0.55
CA PHE A 75 14.33 -15.08 0.08
C PHE A 75 15.31 -14.87 1.26
N THR A 76 16.27 -13.96 1.10
CA THR A 76 17.21 -13.59 2.18
C THR A 76 16.46 -12.97 3.35
N MET A 77 15.51 -12.06 3.12
CA MET A 77 14.66 -11.50 4.19
C MET A 77 13.88 -12.60 4.90
N ALA A 78 13.26 -13.54 4.17
CA ALA A 78 12.52 -14.65 4.73
C ALA A 78 13.42 -15.56 5.59
N LYS A 79 14.64 -15.87 5.15
CA LYS A 79 15.62 -16.62 5.93
C LYS A 79 16.08 -15.92 7.20
N ILE A 80 16.18 -14.59 7.19
CA ILE A 80 16.51 -13.81 8.40
C ILE A 80 15.34 -13.87 9.39
N ILE A 81 14.09 -13.79 8.93
CA ILE A 81 12.90 -13.94 9.79
C ILE A 81 12.89 -15.34 10.43
N GLU A 82 13.11 -16.38 9.65
CA GLU A 82 13.22 -17.76 10.15
C GLU A 82 14.35 -17.91 11.18
N ALA A 83 15.53 -17.34 10.91
CA ALA A 83 16.71 -17.45 11.79
C ALA A 83 16.57 -16.65 13.10
N THR A 84 15.82 -15.57 13.09
CA THR A 84 15.65 -14.68 14.25
C THR A 84 14.39 -14.95 15.04
N GLN A 85 13.38 -15.59 14.46
CA GLN A 85 12.09 -15.89 15.08
C GLN A 85 11.41 -14.64 15.66
N ARG A 86 11.46 -13.52 14.95
CA ARG A 86 10.91 -12.23 15.38
C ARG A 86 9.85 -11.72 14.42
N PRO A 87 8.80 -11.05 14.93
CA PRO A 87 7.84 -10.37 14.09
C PRO A 87 8.55 -9.43 13.10
N ALA A 88 8.00 -9.28 11.91
CA ALA A 88 8.62 -8.46 10.88
C ALA A 88 7.63 -7.52 10.21
N ILE A 89 8.14 -6.35 9.79
CA ILE A 89 7.44 -5.45 8.89
C ILE A 89 8.28 -5.25 7.64
N ILE A 90 7.65 -5.42 6.48
CA ILE A 90 8.26 -5.23 5.18
C ILE A 90 7.61 -4.01 4.56
N LEU A 91 8.39 -2.93 4.42
CA LEU A 91 7.95 -1.68 3.81
C LEU A 91 8.26 -1.69 2.32
N ALA A 92 7.23 -1.57 1.49
CA ALA A 92 7.34 -1.42 0.06
C ALA A 92 6.99 0.01 -0.39
N PRO A 93 7.62 0.54 -1.46
CA PRO A 93 7.38 1.91 -1.94
C PRO A 93 5.98 2.12 -2.54
N ASN A 94 5.32 1.07 -2.99
CA ASN A 94 3.99 1.15 -3.60
C ASN A 94 3.15 -0.11 -3.36
N LYS A 95 1.83 -0.05 -3.65
CA LYS A 95 0.90 -1.16 -3.44
C LYS A 95 1.24 -2.39 -4.29
N THR A 96 1.65 -2.19 -5.53
CA THR A 96 1.95 -3.29 -6.48
C THR A 96 3.10 -4.16 -5.96
N LEU A 97 4.19 -3.53 -5.53
CA LEU A 97 5.31 -4.26 -4.94
C LEU A 97 4.93 -4.89 -3.59
N ALA A 98 4.13 -4.18 -2.78
CA ALA A 98 3.61 -4.74 -1.53
C ALA A 98 2.74 -5.98 -1.79
N ALA A 99 1.87 -5.98 -2.80
CA ALA A 99 1.06 -7.13 -3.17
C ALA A 99 1.91 -8.33 -3.62
N GLN A 100 2.93 -8.07 -4.46
CA GLN A 100 3.89 -9.10 -4.87
C GLN A 100 4.61 -9.71 -3.66
N LEU A 101 5.17 -8.88 -2.78
CA LEU A 101 5.87 -9.34 -1.58
C LEU A 101 4.91 -10.12 -0.64
N TYR A 102 3.67 -9.64 -0.48
CA TYR A 102 2.66 -10.34 0.30
C TYR A 102 2.43 -11.77 -0.24
N GLY A 103 2.27 -11.94 -1.56
CA GLY A 103 2.13 -13.25 -2.18
C GLY A 103 3.36 -14.14 -1.97
N GLU A 104 4.56 -13.60 -2.17
CA GLU A 104 5.82 -14.34 -1.94
C GLU A 104 5.96 -14.78 -0.47
N PHE A 105 5.73 -13.88 0.50
CA PHE A 105 5.82 -14.21 1.93
C PHE A 105 4.72 -15.16 2.39
N LYS A 106 3.51 -15.07 1.83
CA LYS A 106 2.43 -16.01 2.10
C LYS A 106 2.77 -17.42 1.64
N GLY A 107 3.47 -17.55 0.49
CA GLY A 107 4.01 -18.83 0.02
C GLY A 107 5.14 -19.36 0.91
N PHE A 108 6.02 -18.48 1.38
CA PHE A 108 7.13 -18.86 2.27
C PHE A 108 6.67 -19.26 3.68
N PHE A 109 5.61 -18.65 4.21
CA PHE A 109 5.12 -18.84 5.58
C PHE A 109 3.62 -19.14 5.59
N PRO A 110 3.17 -20.29 5.04
CA PRO A 110 1.75 -20.59 4.90
C PRO A 110 1.02 -20.73 6.24
N ASP A 111 1.72 -21.18 7.30
CA ASP A 111 1.15 -21.44 8.63
C ASP A 111 1.23 -20.22 9.58
N ASN A 112 1.99 -19.19 9.21
CA ASN A 112 2.18 -17.98 10.00
C ASN A 112 1.24 -16.84 9.57
N ALA A 113 1.10 -15.83 10.41
CA ALA A 113 0.27 -14.67 10.12
C ALA A 113 1.01 -13.71 9.17
N VAL A 114 0.88 -13.92 7.88
CA VAL A 114 1.33 -12.97 6.86
C VAL A 114 0.17 -12.06 6.51
N GLU A 115 0.30 -10.76 6.78
CA GLU A 115 -0.76 -9.79 6.72
C GLU A 115 -0.41 -8.62 5.78
N TYR A 116 -1.43 -8.00 5.18
CA TYR A 116 -1.29 -6.94 4.20
C TYR A 116 -1.81 -5.62 4.74
N PHE A 117 -0.99 -4.56 4.71
CA PHE A 117 -1.35 -3.26 5.26
C PHE A 117 -0.97 -2.11 4.32
N VAL A 118 -1.87 -1.74 3.44
CA VAL A 118 -1.70 -0.62 2.50
C VAL A 118 -2.85 0.37 2.62
N SER A 119 -2.85 1.43 1.83
CA SER A 119 -3.99 2.35 1.75
C SER A 119 -5.23 1.60 1.24
N TYR A 120 -6.36 1.74 1.96
CA TYR A 120 -7.63 1.06 1.63
C TYR A 120 -8.50 1.83 0.63
N TYR A 121 -7.97 2.90 0.05
CA TYR A 121 -8.69 3.66 -0.98
C TYR A 121 -8.35 3.15 -2.38
N ASP A 122 -9.37 2.86 -3.19
CA ASP A 122 -9.23 2.63 -4.62
C ASP A 122 -9.15 3.96 -5.37
N TYR A 123 -9.96 4.90 -4.92
CA TYR A 123 -9.91 6.29 -5.35
C TYR A 123 -9.85 7.20 -4.12
N TYR A 124 -8.99 8.21 -4.17
CA TYR A 124 -8.87 9.19 -3.11
C TYR A 124 -8.55 10.57 -3.67
N GLN A 125 -9.51 11.49 -3.55
CA GLN A 125 -9.31 12.90 -3.75
C GLN A 125 -9.32 13.60 -2.39
N PRO A 126 -8.16 14.07 -1.90
CA PRO A 126 -8.12 14.76 -0.62
C PRO A 126 -8.85 16.09 -0.70
N GLU A 127 -9.50 16.45 0.41
CA GLU A 127 -10.09 17.78 0.60
C GLU A 127 -9.02 18.86 0.40
N ALA A 128 -9.27 19.84 -0.44
CA ALA A 128 -8.34 20.93 -0.71
C ALA A 128 -9.05 22.24 -1.03
N TYR A 129 -8.36 23.35 -0.83
CA TYR A 129 -8.87 24.66 -1.21
C TYR A 129 -7.84 25.44 -2.02
N VAL A 130 -8.27 25.98 -3.16
CA VAL A 130 -7.45 26.78 -4.05
C VAL A 130 -7.87 28.24 -3.91
N ALA A 131 -7.17 28.99 -3.05
CA ALA A 131 -7.53 30.38 -2.71
C ALA A 131 -7.56 31.34 -3.92
N ARG A 132 -6.75 31.09 -4.97
CA ARG A 132 -6.71 31.95 -6.16
C ARG A 132 -7.98 31.90 -7.01
N SER A 133 -8.61 30.74 -7.10
CA SER A 133 -9.85 30.52 -7.88
C SER A 133 -11.07 30.40 -7.00
N ASP A 134 -10.92 30.56 -5.68
CA ASP A 134 -11.99 30.33 -4.68
C ASP A 134 -12.70 28.98 -4.92
N THR A 135 -11.88 27.93 -5.15
CA THR A 135 -12.39 26.61 -5.48
C THR A 135 -12.12 25.67 -4.30
N TYR A 136 -13.20 25.16 -3.73
CA TYR A 136 -13.15 24.10 -2.74
C TYR A 136 -13.30 22.75 -3.44
N ILE A 137 -12.36 21.85 -3.19
CA ILE A 137 -12.36 20.47 -3.67
C ILE A 137 -12.79 19.61 -2.49
N GLU A 138 -13.96 19.01 -2.61
CA GLU A 138 -14.50 18.13 -1.58
C GLU A 138 -13.70 16.80 -1.54
N LYS A 139 -13.60 16.23 -0.33
CA LYS A 139 -13.02 14.88 -0.18
C LYS A 139 -13.92 13.88 -0.89
N GLU A 140 -13.35 13.16 -1.83
CA GLU A 140 -14.01 12.03 -2.48
C GLU A 140 -13.12 10.79 -2.28
N SER A 141 -13.73 9.69 -1.90
CA SER A 141 -12.98 8.45 -1.66
C SER A 141 -13.87 7.23 -1.86
N GLN A 142 -13.29 6.22 -2.47
CA GLN A 142 -13.86 4.89 -2.58
C GLN A 142 -12.99 3.93 -1.78
N ILE A 143 -13.63 3.22 -0.85
CA ILE A 143 -12.96 2.27 0.03
C ILE A 143 -13.02 0.88 -0.60
N ASN A 144 -11.87 0.22 -0.67
CA ASN A 144 -11.77 -1.19 -1.00
C ASN A 144 -12.06 -2.01 0.26
N GLU A 145 -13.18 -2.71 0.27
CA GLU A 145 -13.62 -3.50 1.43
C GLU A 145 -12.68 -4.66 1.77
N GLN A 146 -12.01 -5.23 0.76
CA GLN A 146 -11.06 -6.30 0.97
C GLN A 146 -9.79 -5.78 1.66
N ILE A 147 -9.23 -4.68 1.18
CA ILE A 147 -8.06 -4.07 1.82
C ILE A 147 -8.42 -3.59 3.24
N ASP A 148 -9.62 -3.04 3.44
CA ASP A 148 -10.09 -2.65 4.79
C ASP A 148 -10.13 -3.86 5.74
N ARG A 149 -10.68 -4.99 5.29
CA ARG A 149 -10.65 -6.26 6.02
C ARG A 149 -9.22 -6.70 6.37
N MET A 150 -8.31 -6.68 5.38
CA MET A 150 -6.91 -7.07 5.58
C MET A 150 -6.19 -6.16 6.59
N ARG A 151 -6.52 -4.86 6.62
CA ARG A 151 -5.99 -3.93 7.63
C ARG A 151 -6.49 -4.27 9.03
N HIS A 152 -7.77 -4.64 9.18
CA HIS A 152 -8.31 -5.13 10.45
C HIS A 152 -7.66 -6.45 10.88
N SER A 153 -7.41 -7.35 9.93
CA SER A 153 -6.66 -8.59 10.18
C SER A 153 -5.24 -8.30 10.68
N ALA A 154 -4.53 -7.41 10.02
CA ALA A 154 -3.15 -7.03 10.36
C ALA A 154 -3.03 -6.44 11.77
N THR A 155 -3.86 -5.46 12.11
CA THR A 155 -3.82 -4.83 13.45
C THR A 155 -4.23 -5.80 14.55
N ARG A 156 -5.22 -6.66 14.28
CA ARG A 156 -5.60 -7.72 15.19
C ARG A 156 -4.49 -8.75 15.38
N ALA A 157 -3.88 -9.22 14.28
CA ALA A 157 -2.79 -10.20 14.33
C ALA A 157 -1.63 -9.72 15.20
N LEU A 158 -1.23 -8.44 15.09
CA LEU A 158 -0.21 -7.85 15.96
C LEU A 158 -0.54 -7.91 17.46
N LEU A 159 -1.84 -7.86 17.81
CA LEU A 159 -2.31 -7.91 19.20
C LEU A 159 -2.61 -9.32 19.70
N GLU A 160 -2.77 -10.32 18.82
CA GLU A 160 -3.18 -11.69 19.18
C GLU A 160 -2.14 -12.77 18.89
N ARG A 161 -1.11 -12.46 18.06
CA ARG A 161 -0.10 -13.44 17.64
C ARG A 161 1.31 -12.88 17.77
N ASP A 162 2.28 -13.78 17.96
CA ASP A 162 3.72 -13.44 18.02
C ASP A 162 4.44 -13.69 16.69
N ASP A 163 3.86 -14.50 15.81
CA ASP A 163 4.40 -14.91 14.52
C ASP A 163 3.81 -14.11 13.35
N VAL A 164 3.97 -12.77 13.40
CA VAL A 164 3.34 -11.86 12.44
C VAL A 164 4.36 -11.27 11.48
N ILE A 165 4.06 -11.32 10.19
CA ILE A 165 4.77 -10.61 9.12
C ILE A 165 3.79 -9.64 8.48
N ILE A 166 4.03 -8.34 8.61
CA ILE A 166 3.23 -7.30 7.97
C ILE A 166 3.93 -6.85 6.68
N VAL A 167 3.28 -6.99 5.55
CA VAL A 167 3.72 -6.35 4.31
C VAL A 167 2.93 -5.05 4.12
N ALA A 168 3.61 -3.93 4.19
CA ALA A 168 2.99 -2.61 4.19
C ALA A 168 3.54 -1.70 3.09
N SER A 169 2.71 -0.81 2.57
CA SER A 169 3.21 0.33 1.80
C SER A 169 3.59 1.49 2.73
N VAL A 170 4.29 2.49 2.19
CA VAL A 170 4.67 3.70 2.94
C VAL A 170 3.45 4.42 3.57
N SER A 171 2.23 4.15 3.10
CA SER A 171 0.99 4.67 3.70
C SER A 171 0.77 4.26 5.16
N CYS A 172 1.49 3.27 5.68
CA CYS A 172 1.44 2.85 7.08
C CYS A 172 1.89 3.93 8.10
N ILE A 173 2.54 5.01 7.62
CA ILE A 173 2.89 6.17 8.47
C ILE A 173 1.73 7.15 8.69
N TYR A 174 0.58 6.94 8.04
CA TYR A 174 -0.63 7.71 8.32
C TYR A 174 -1.36 7.22 9.56
N GLY A 175 -2.14 8.13 10.16
CA GLY A 175 -2.91 7.83 11.36
C GLY A 175 -3.96 6.75 11.15
N ILE A 176 -4.02 5.85 12.12
CA ILE A 176 -5.10 4.90 12.36
C ILE A 176 -5.61 5.14 13.80
N GLY A 177 -6.49 4.34 14.32
CA GLY A 177 -6.92 4.48 15.72
C GLY A 177 -5.80 4.16 16.72
N SER A 178 -5.91 4.67 17.95
CA SER A 178 -4.97 4.38 19.04
C SER A 178 -4.99 2.88 19.38
N VAL A 179 -3.81 2.29 19.59
CA VAL A 179 -3.66 0.89 19.98
C VAL A 179 -4.35 0.61 21.32
N GLU A 180 -4.24 1.54 22.27
CA GLU A 180 -4.88 1.43 23.60
C GLU A 180 -6.39 1.42 23.46
N THR A 181 -6.97 2.33 22.68
CA THR A 181 -8.41 2.41 22.46
C THR A 181 -8.92 1.21 21.67
N TYR A 182 -8.28 0.86 20.56
CA TYR A 182 -8.67 -0.27 19.73
C TYR A 182 -8.57 -1.60 20.48
N GLY A 183 -7.52 -1.77 21.29
CA GLY A 183 -7.31 -2.95 22.12
C GLY A 183 -8.24 -3.01 23.34
N ALA A 184 -8.64 -1.86 23.90
CA ALA A 184 -9.62 -1.80 24.99
C ALA A 184 -11.06 -2.02 24.50
N MET A 185 -11.37 -1.63 23.25
CA MET A 185 -12.67 -1.83 22.64
C MET A 185 -12.80 -3.23 22.04
N THR A 186 -12.48 -4.24 22.86
CA THR A 186 -12.61 -5.67 22.54
C THR A 186 -13.54 -6.37 23.50
N GLN A 187 -14.23 -7.39 23.00
CA GLN A 187 -15.13 -8.20 23.80
C GLN A 187 -14.65 -9.65 23.83
N ASP A 188 -14.29 -10.13 25.02
CA ASP A 188 -13.89 -11.51 25.24
C ASP A 188 -15.11 -12.35 25.63
N LEU A 189 -15.38 -13.39 24.87
CA LEU A 189 -16.47 -14.34 25.11
C LEU A 189 -15.91 -15.75 25.20
N GLU A 190 -16.33 -16.47 26.22
CA GLU A 190 -15.88 -17.84 26.55
C GLU A 190 -17.09 -18.73 26.78
N ALA A 191 -17.13 -19.89 26.14
CA ALA A 191 -18.20 -20.87 26.31
C ALA A 191 -18.29 -21.39 27.77
N GLY A 192 -19.50 -21.61 28.27
CA GLY A 192 -19.75 -22.01 29.65
C GLY A 192 -19.76 -20.85 30.64
N LYS A 193 -19.59 -19.62 30.23
CA LYS A 193 -19.68 -18.43 31.09
C LYS A 193 -21.01 -17.69 30.94
N MET A 194 -21.35 -16.93 31.98
CA MET A 194 -22.61 -16.16 32.06
C MET A 194 -22.41 -14.77 31.45
N TYR A 195 -23.26 -14.41 30.48
CA TYR A 195 -23.29 -13.09 29.82
C TYR A 195 -24.75 -12.65 29.62
N ASP A 196 -25.02 -11.38 29.88
CA ASP A 196 -26.27 -10.77 29.41
C ASP A 196 -26.21 -10.55 27.90
N GLN A 197 -27.03 -11.28 27.14
CA GLN A 197 -27.07 -11.15 25.67
C GLN A 197 -27.33 -9.70 25.24
N ARG A 198 -28.13 -8.92 25.95
CA ARG A 198 -28.37 -7.51 25.64
C ARG A 198 -27.14 -6.66 25.90
N GLY A 199 -26.36 -6.96 26.92
CA GLY A 199 -25.08 -6.33 27.19
C GLY A 199 -24.09 -6.60 26.08
N VAL A 200 -23.97 -7.85 25.61
CA VAL A 200 -23.14 -8.24 24.48
C VAL A 200 -23.52 -7.46 23.20
N ILE A 201 -24.82 -7.32 22.93
CA ILE A 201 -25.34 -6.57 21.79
C ILE A 201 -25.00 -5.07 21.92
N ALA A 202 -25.15 -4.49 23.12
CA ALA A 202 -24.82 -3.10 23.37
C ALA A 202 -23.33 -2.82 23.14
N ASP A 203 -22.47 -3.75 23.53
CA ASP A 203 -21.02 -3.67 23.28
C ASP A 203 -20.68 -3.79 21.80
N LEU A 204 -21.34 -4.66 21.03
CA LEU A 204 -21.17 -4.74 19.58
C LEU A 204 -21.54 -3.43 18.88
N VAL A 205 -22.63 -2.77 19.32
CA VAL A 205 -23.01 -1.44 18.81
C VAL A 205 -21.96 -0.40 19.17
N ALA A 206 -21.41 -0.42 20.38
CA ALA A 206 -20.33 0.47 20.80
C ALA A 206 -19.05 0.24 19.97
N GLN A 207 -18.79 -1.01 19.55
CA GLN A 207 -17.71 -1.41 18.65
C GLN A 207 -17.98 -1.11 17.17
N GLN A 208 -19.07 -0.39 16.86
CA GLN A 208 -19.47 0.02 15.50
C GLN A 208 -19.97 -1.11 14.61
N TYR A 209 -20.39 -2.27 15.17
CA TYR A 209 -21.13 -3.29 14.43
C TYR A 209 -22.57 -2.83 14.18
N ARG A 210 -23.09 -3.17 13.02
CA ARG A 210 -24.47 -2.83 12.65
C ARG A 210 -25.38 -4.04 12.77
N ARG A 211 -26.56 -3.85 13.37
CA ARG A 211 -27.57 -4.89 13.35
C ARG A 211 -28.19 -4.99 11.96
N ASN A 212 -28.13 -6.18 11.37
CA ASN A 212 -28.76 -6.44 10.09
C ASN A 212 -29.28 -7.89 10.07
N ASP A 213 -30.57 -8.04 10.38
CA ASP A 213 -31.20 -9.37 10.48
C ASP A 213 -31.56 -9.94 9.09
N GLN A 214 -31.60 -9.10 8.03
CA GLN A 214 -31.96 -9.50 6.66
C GLN A 214 -30.73 -9.74 5.76
N ALA A 215 -29.85 -8.76 5.68
CA ALA A 215 -28.64 -8.83 4.86
C ALA A 215 -27.40 -8.95 5.76
N PHE A 216 -27.08 -10.16 6.21
CA PHE A 216 -25.92 -10.43 7.05
C PHE A 216 -24.64 -10.27 6.24
N GLN A 217 -23.79 -9.37 6.68
CA GLN A 217 -22.55 -9.02 5.98
C GLN A 217 -21.43 -8.73 6.97
N ARG A 218 -20.20 -8.64 6.49
CA ARG A 218 -19.03 -8.29 7.30
C ARG A 218 -19.28 -6.99 8.09
N GLY A 219 -18.88 -6.96 9.34
CA GLY A 219 -19.12 -5.81 10.25
C GLY A 219 -20.57 -5.68 10.72
N SER A 220 -21.40 -6.72 10.55
CA SER A 220 -22.74 -6.75 11.08
C SER A 220 -22.98 -7.91 12.07
N PHE A 221 -24.05 -7.80 12.83
CA PHE A 221 -24.57 -8.87 13.64
C PHE A 221 -26.07 -9.05 13.41
N ARG A 222 -26.58 -10.23 13.68
CA ARG A 222 -28.02 -10.54 13.68
C ARG A 222 -28.40 -11.38 14.89
N VAL A 223 -29.66 -11.26 15.28
CA VAL A 223 -30.20 -11.97 16.48
C VAL A 223 -31.40 -12.81 16.08
N ARG A 224 -31.38 -14.09 16.44
CA ARG A 224 -32.46 -15.02 16.18
C ARG A 224 -32.76 -15.82 17.49
N GLY A 225 -33.68 -15.30 18.32
CA GLY A 225 -33.97 -15.87 19.63
C GLY A 225 -32.74 -15.86 20.54
N ASP A 226 -32.34 -17.02 21.02
CA ASP A 226 -31.18 -17.21 21.90
C ASP A 226 -29.85 -17.31 21.12
N SER A 227 -29.86 -17.10 19.81
CA SER A 227 -28.69 -17.13 18.96
C SER A 227 -28.30 -15.72 18.50
N LEU A 228 -27.05 -15.33 18.78
CA LEU A 228 -26.41 -14.12 18.30
C LEU A 228 -25.34 -14.52 17.27
N GLU A 229 -25.44 -13.99 16.07
CA GLU A 229 -24.46 -14.21 15.02
C GLU A 229 -23.72 -12.91 14.71
N VAL A 230 -22.39 -12.97 14.62
CA VAL A 230 -21.52 -11.83 14.36
C VAL A 230 -20.58 -12.17 13.22
N TRP A 231 -20.46 -11.28 12.25
CA TRP A 231 -19.43 -11.39 11.21
C TRP A 231 -18.33 -10.37 11.48
N PRO A 232 -17.21 -10.80 12.11
CA PRO A 232 -16.11 -9.91 12.49
C PRO A 232 -15.49 -9.20 11.30
N ALA A 233 -15.00 -7.98 11.53
CA ALA A 233 -14.43 -7.11 10.49
C ALA A 233 -13.23 -7.71 9.76
N HIS A 234 -12.47 -8.60 10.40
CA HIS A 234 -11.24 -9.21 9.87
C HIS A 234 -11.46 -10.55 9.17
N LEU A 235 -12.63 -11.18 9.32
CA LEU A 235 -12.93 -12.46 8.70
C LEU A 235 -13.57 -12.28 7.32
N GLU A 236 -13.14 -13.12 6.38
CA GLU A 236 -13.58 -13.07 4.98
C GLU A 236 -14.87 -13.88 4.75
N ASP A 237 -14.82 -15.16 5.07
CA ASP A 237 -15.83 -16.15 4.72
C ASP A 237 -16.34 -16.93 5.94
N ARG A 238 -16.07 -16.43 7.13
CA ARG A 238 -16.46 -17.05 8.40
C ARG A 238 -17.15 -16.06 9.30
N ALA A 239 -18.19 -16.51 9.97
CA ALA A 239 -18.87 -15.78 11.00
C ALA A 239 -18.95 -16.61 12.29
N LEU A 240 -19.25 -15.96 13.39
CA LEU A 240 -19.36 -16.56 14.71
C LEU A 240 -20.81 -16.61 15.12
N ARG A 241 -21.26 -17.77 15.61
CA ARG A 241 -22.58 -17.96 16.23
C ARG A 241 -22.39 -18.26 17.71
N PHE A 242 -23.02 -17.45 18.52
CA PHE A 242 -23.07 -17.54 19.97
C PHE A 242 -24.44 -18.06 20.36
N SER A 243 -24.49 -19.28 20.90
CA SER A 243 -25.74 -19.91 21.37
C SER A 243 -25.89 -19.74 22.88
N PHE A 244 -26.96 -19.08 23.29
CA PHE A 244 -27.24 -18.80 24.70
C PHE A 244 -28.34 -19.74 25.21
N PHE A 245 -28.25 -20.14 26.49
CA PHE A 245 -29.33 -20.71 27.26
C PHE A 245 -29.56 -19.83 28.50
N GLY A 246 -30.53 -18.94 28.40
CA GLY A 246 -30.72 -17.87 29.38
C GLY A 246 -29.55 -16.88 29.31
N GLU A 247 -28.75 -16.79 30.37
CA GLU A 247 -27.52 -15.96 30.43
C GLU A 247 -26.25 -16.78 30.21
N GLU A 248 -26.32 -18.09 30.08
CA GLU A 248 -25.16 -18.94 29.82
C GLU A 248 -24.86 -18.99 28.33
N LEU A 249 -23.61 -18.70 27.94
CA LEU A 249 -23.10 -18.92 26.59
C LEU A 249 -22.70 -20.40 26.46
N GLU A 250 -23.59 -21.24 25.92
CA GLU A 250 -23.33 -22.67 25.79
C GLU A 250 -22.22 -23.01 24.78
N SER A 251 -22.21 -22.33 23.66
CA SER A 251 -21.24 -22.65 22.59
C SER A 251 -20.94 -21.47 21.66
N ILE A 252 -19.74 -21.50 21.12
CA ILE A 252 -19.28 -20.59 20.08
C ILE A 252 -18.96 -21.44 18.85
N THR A 253 -19.66 -21.18 17.73
CA THR A 253 -19.52 -21.94 16.49
C THR A 253 -19.04 -21.03 15.36
N GLU A 254 -17.99 -21.46 14.66
CA GLU A 254 -17.60 -20.87 13.38
C GLU A 254 -18.45 -21.50 12.27
N PHE A 255 -18.98 -20.67 11.39
CA PHE A 255 -19.80 -21.12 10.28
C PHE A 255 -19.60 -20.26 9.04
N ASP A 256 -19.83 -20.84 7.89
CA ASP A 256 -19.88 -20.13 6.61
C ASP A 256 -21.16 -19.28 6.56
N PRO A 257 -21.08 -17.95 6.49
CA PRO A 257 -22.25 -17.08 6.51
C PRO A 257 -23.15 -17.22 5.27
N LEU A 258 -22.64 -17.77 4.15
CA LEU A 258 -23.37 -17.98 2.91
C LEU A 258 -24.20 -19.27 2.97
N THR A 259 -23.59 -20.38 3.35
CA THR A 259 -24.20 -21.69 3.36
C THR A 259 -24.83 -22.04 4.73
N GLY A 260 -24.40 -21.38 5.79
CA GLY A 260 -24.74 -21.70 7.18
C GLY A 260 -24.04 -22.96 7.72
N ALA A 261 -23.15 -23.56 6.94
CA ALA A 261 -22.43 -24.78 7.31
C ALA A 261 -21.48 -24.52 8.48
N LYS A 262 -21.51 -25.43 9.46
CA LYS A 262 -20.60 -25.38 10.61
C LYS A 262 -19.20 -25.79 10.17
N GLU A 263 -18.21 -24.94 10.45
CA GLU A 263 -16.79 -25.22 10.15
C GLU A 263 -15.99 -25.62 11.39
N GLY A 264 -16.34 -25.08 12.57
CA GLY A 264 -15.63 -25.37 13.80
C GLY A 264 -16.35 -24.91 15.05
N THR A 265 -15.73 -25.17 16.19
CA THR A 265 -16.12 -24.66 17.51
C THR A 265 -14.94 -24.00 18.18
N ARG A 266 -15.20 -22.95 18.96
CA ARG A 266 -14.20 -22.25 19.76
C ARG A 266 -14.61 -22.24 21.22
N ASP A 267 -13.66 -22.40 22.11
CA ASP A 267 -13.92 -22.28 23.55
C ASP A 267 -13.94 -20.80 23.96
N ARG A 268 -13.13 -19.97 23.32
CA ARG A 268 -13.00 -18.54 23.58
C ARG A 268 -12.72 -17.75 22.31
N VAL A 269 -13.29 -16.57 22.19
CA VAL A 269 -13.02 -15.62 21.11
C VAL A 269 -12.90 -14.20 21.63
N ARG A 270 -12.13 -13.36 20.94
CA ARG A 270 -12.04 -11.92 21.17
C ARG A 270 -12.53 -11.19 19.93
N ILE A 271 -13.63 -10.43 20.09
CA ILE A 271 -14.21 -9.61 19.03
C ILE A 271 -13.60 -8.22 19.11
N TYR A 272 -13.00 -7.79 18.02
CA TYR A 272 -12.44 -6.45 17.82
C TYR A 272 -13.46 -5.51 17.21
N ALA A 273 -13.26 -4.20 17.38
CA ALA A 273 -14.15 -3.19 16.81
C ALA A 273 -14.15 -3.22 15.27
N ASN A 274 -15.28 -2.85 14.69
CA ASN A 274 -15.49 -2.76 13.23
C ASN A 274 -14.92 -1.46 12.63
N SER A 275 -14.17 -0.70 13.38
CA SER A 275 -13.47 0.51 12.93
C SER A 275 -12.23 0.73 13.77
N HIS A 276 -11.13 1.16 13.16
CA HIS A 276 -9.95 1.59 13.89
C HIS A 276 -10.16 2.91 14.65
N TYR A 277 -11.10 3.74 14.20
CA TYR A 277 -11.47 5.01 14.85
C TYR A 277 -12.62 4.86 15.85
N VAL A 278 -12.71 3.70 16.50
CA VAL A 278 -13.65 3.49 17.59
C VAL A 278 -13.22 4.31 18.81
N THR A 279 -14.18 4.99 19.46
CA THR A 279 -13.90 5.83 20.62
C THR A 279 -14.93 5.58 21.71
N PRO A 280 -14.51 5.27 22.96
CA PRO A 280 -15.41 5.12 24.08
C PRO A 280 -16.25 6.38 24.32
N ARG A 281 -17.51 6.21 24.72
CA ARG A 281 -18.42 7.35 24.95
C ARG A 281 -17.88 8.43 25.88
N PRO A 282 -17.22 8.15 27.00
CA PRO A 282 -16.63 9.20 27.87
C PRO A 282 -15.57 10.02 27.13
N THR A 283 -14.68 9.35 26.39
CA THR A 283 -13.64 10.00 25.58
C THR A 283 -14.24 10.86 24.48
N MET A 284 -15.32 10.37 23.82
CA MET A 284 -16.06 11.14 22.81
C MET A 284 -16.66 12.42 23.41
N GLN A 285 -17.27 12.34 24.60
CA GLN A 285 -17.81 13.53 25.29
C GLN A 285 -16.74 14.55 25.61
N GLN A 286 -15.57 14.12 26.10
CA GLN A 286 -14.43 15.01 26.37
C GLN A 286 -13.88 15.63 25.06
N ALA A 287 -13.81 14.85 23.99
CA ALA A 287 -13.42 15.33 22.68
C ALA A 287 -14.35 16.43 22.18
N VAL A 288 -15.68 16.23 22.27
CA VAL A 288 -16.68 17.23 21.88
C VAL A 288 -16.52 18.54 22.68
N VAL A 289 -16.29 18.45 24.00
CA VAL A 289 -16.02 19.65 24.83
C VAL A 289 -14.78 20.39 24.34
N SER A 290 -13.73 19.66 24.02
CA SER A 290 -12.47 20.24 23.55
C SER A 290 -12.60 20.84 22.14
N ILE A 291 -13.32 20.19 21.24
CA ILE A 291 -13.67 20.71 19.90
C ILE A 291 -14.46 22.01 20.01
N LYS A 292 -15.51 22.07 20.85
CA LYS A 292 -16.32 23.26 21.10
C LYS A 292 -15.45 24.42 21.64
N LYS A 293 -14.46 24.11 22.48
CA LYS A 293 -13.53 25.11 23.01
C LYS A 293 -12.61 25.67 21.92
N GLU A 294 -12.01 24.81 21.11
CA GLU A 294 -11.16 25.24 19.98
C GLU A 294 -11.97 26.06 18.97
N LEU A 295 -13.19 25.59 18.62
CA LEU A 295 -14.07 26.31 17.72
C LEU A 295 -14.29 27.75 18.18
N ARG A 296 -14.68 27.94 19.45
CA ARG A 296 -14.91 29.27 20.02
C ARG A 296 -13.68 30.16 19.88
N MET A 297 -12.51 29.65 20.28
CA MET A 297 -11.24 30.40 20.19
C MET A 297 -10.92 30.79 18.75
N ARG A 298 -11.13 29.87 17.79
CA ARG A 298 -10.86 30.16 16.38
C ARG A 298 -11.87 31.13 15.75
N LEU A 299 -13.13 31.06 16.15
CA LEU A 299 -14.15 32.02 15.71
C LEU A 299 -13.82 33.43 16.19
N ASP A 300 -13.46 33.60 17.49
CA ASP A 300 -13.06 34.90 18.04
C ASP A 300 -11.84 35.48 17.28
N GLN A 301 -10.88 34.63 16.93
CA GLN A 301 -9.73 35.02 16.13
C GLN A 301 -10.13 35.46 14.71
N LEU A 302 -10.89 34.65 13.98
CA LEU A 302 -11.33 34.97 12.62
C LEU A 302 -12.16 36.26 12.56
N VAL A 303 -13.05 36.46 13.52
CA VAL A 303 -13.84 37.68 13.63
C VAL A 303 -12.95 38.91 13.90
N SER A 304 -11.96 38.77 14.78
CA SER A 304 -11.01 39.85 15.07
C SER A 304 -10.14 40.21 13.86
N GLU A 305 -9.86 39.24 12.99
CA GLU A 305 -9.15 39.43 11.71
C GLU A 305 -10.06 39.95 10.57
N GLY A 306 -11.37 40.10 10.80
CA GLY A 306 -12.34 40.51 9.78
C GLY A 306 -12.74 39.43 8.78
N LYS A 307 -12.37 38.15 9.05
CA LYS A 307 -12.67 36.98 8.20
C LYS A 307 -14.03 36.38 8.58
N LEU A 308 -15.11 37.14 8.32
CA LEU A 308 -16.45 36.76 8.75
C LEU A 308 -17.03 35.55 7.96
N LEU A 309 -16.69 35.42 6.69
CA LEU A 309 -17.13 34.30 5.86
C LEU A 309 -16.51 33.00 6.31
N GLU A 310 -15.20 33.04 6.60
CA GLU A 310 -14.44 31.90 7.12
C GLU A 310 -14.97 31.47 8.49
N ALA A 311 -15.30 32.45 9.35
CA ALA A 311 -15.89 32.17 10.66
C ALA A 311 -17.24 31.47 10.54
N GLN A 312 -18.14 31.96 9.70
CA GLN A 312 -19.47 31.38 9.48
C GLN A 312 -19.35 29.94 8.91
N ARG A 313 -18.47 29.75 7.93
CA ARG A 313 -18.23 28.43 7.31
C ARG A 313 -17.73 27.42 8.33
N LEU A 314 -16.75 27.82 9.13
CA LEU A 314 -16.17 26.96 10.16
C LEU A 314 -17.20 26.59 11.23
N GLU A 315 -17.99 27.55 11.68
CA GLU A 315 -19.02 27.35 12.69
C GLU A 315 -20.08 26.35 12.23
N GLN A 316 -20.63 26.54 11.03
CA GLN A 316 -21.65 25.66 10.47
C GLN A 316 -21.14 24.22 10.31
N ARG A 317 -19.95 24.06 9.72
CA ARG A 317 -19.36 22.73 9.48
C ARG A 317 -19.07 22.02 10.80
N THR A 318 -18.41 22.70 11.73
CA THR A 318 -17.99 22.06 12.98
C THR A 318 -19.18 21.71 13.87
N ASN A 319 -20.22 22.56 13.93
CA ASN A 319 -21.44 22.23 14.68
C ASN A 319 -22.16 21.01 14.09
N PHE A 320 -22.25 20.91 12.76
CA PHE A 320 -22.82 19.71 12.10
C PHE A 320 -22.01 18.45 12.44
N ASP A 321 -20.69 18.52 12.36
CA ASP A 321 -19.81 17.38 12.71
C ASP A 321 -19.99 16.98 14.20
N ILE A 322 -20.17 17.95 15.11
CA ILE A 322 -20.42 17.70 16.53
C ILE A 322 -21.77 17.01 16.75
N GLU A 323 -22.83 17.45 16.09
CA GLU A 323 -24.15 16.81 16.17
C GLU A 323 -24.09 15.33 15.72
N MET A 324 -23.37 15.06 14.64
CA MET A 324 -23.16 13.69 14.16
C MET A 324 -22.36 12.84 15.16
N LEU A 325 -21.29 13.38 15.76
CA LEU A 325 -20.49 12.71 16.79
C LEU A 325 -21.32 12.39 18.04
N GLU A 326 -22.16 13.34 18.50
CA GLU A 326 -23.02 13.14 19.67
C GLU A 326 -24.13 12.10 19.39
N ALA A 327 -24.68 12.07 18.16
CA ALA A 327 -25.79 11.19 17.78
C ALA A 327 -25.34 9.76 17.45
N THR A 328 -24.28 9.61 16.67
CA THR A 328 -23.89 8.33 16.06
C THR A 328 -22.48 7.87 16.45
N GLY A 329 -21.67 8.73 17.08
CA GLY A 329 -20.27 8.47 17.38
C GLY A 329 -19.30 8.62 16.17
N VAL A 330 -19.82 9.01 14.99
CA VAL A 330 -19.03 9.17 13.78
C VAL A 330 -19.47 10.40 12.98
N CYS A 331 -18.56 11.00 12.20
CA CYS A 331 -18.88 12.05 11.24
C CYS A 331 -17.98 11.93 10.00
N ASN A 332 -18.37 12.57 8.90
CA ASN A 332 -17.52 12.62 7.70
C ASN A 332 -16.24 13.42 7.97
N GLY A 333 -15.08 12.76 7.85
CA GLY A 333 -13.79 13.36 8.15
C GLY A 333 -13.48 13.34 9.66
N ILE A 334 -14.00 12.36 10.40
CA ILE A 334 -13.71 12.15 11.84
C ILE A 334 -12.21 12.19 12.16
N GLU A 335 -11.38 11.77 11.22
CA GLU A 335 -9.93 11.81 11.34
C GLU A 335 -9.37 13.22 11.58
N ASN A 336 -10.06 14.28 11.16
CA ASN A 336 -9.64 15.67 11.41
C ASN A 336 -9.73 16.05 12.90
N TYR A 337 -10.43 15.27 13.70
CA TYR A 337 -10.55 15.42 15.14
C TYR A 337 -9.68 14.43 15.92
N SER A 338 -8.77 13.70 15.25
CA SER A 338 -7.93 12.62 15.83
C SER A 338 -7.19 13.05 17.09
N ARG A 339 -6.66 14.28 17.17
CA ARG A 339 -6.03 14.82 18.39
C ARG A 339 -6.90 14.64 19.62
N TYR A 340 -8.17 15.02 19.52
CA TYR A 340 -9.12 14.98 20.64
C TYR A 340 -9.63 13.58 20.94
N LEU A 341 -9.78 12.78 19.89
CA LEU A 341 -10.24 11.39 20.01
C LEU A 341 -9.18 10.47 20.63
N THR A 342 -7.90 10.82 20.45
CA THR A 342 -6.78 10.06 21.00
C THR A 342 -6.15 10.70 22.23
N GLY A 343 -6.63 11.88 22.65
CA GLY A 343 -6.12 12.60 23.84
C GLY A 343 -4.71 13.16 23.69
N ARG A 344 -4.21 13.31 22.46
CA ARG A 344 -2.84 13.79 22.20
C ARG A 344 -2.71 15.30 22.31
N ALA A 345 -1.51 15.76 22.69
CA ALA A 345 -1.18 17.16 22.75
C ALA A 345 -1.05 17.78 21.34
N PRO A 346 -1.22 19.12 21.21
CA PRO A 346 -1.01 19.81 19.95
C PRO A 346 0.38 19.55 19.35
N GLY A 347 0.43 19.15 18.07
CA GLY A 347 1.68 18.87 17.36
C GLY A 347 2.22 17.45 17.51
N GLU A 348 1.66 16.63 18.42
CA GLU A 348 1.99 15.20 18.49
C GLU A 348 1.50 14.45 17.26
N PRO A 349 2.22 13.39 16.81
CA PRO A 349 1.80 12.58 15.69
C PRO A 349 0.53 11.78 16.03
N PRO A 350 -0.33 11.48 15.05
CA PRO A 350 -1.44 10.57 15.26
C PRO A 350 -0.91 9.15 15.50
N PRO A 351 -1.69 8.27 16.15
CA PRO A 351 -1.33 6.87 16.28
C PRO A 351 -1.23 6.21 14.89
N THR A 352 -0.15 5.52 14.62
CA THR A 352 0.12 4.84 13.35
C THR A 352 0.36 3.34 13.55
N LEU A 353 0.57 2.60 12.46
CA LEU A 353 0.90 1.18 12.54
C LEU A 353 2.15 0.92 13.42
N PHE A 354 3.10 1.86 13.45
CA PHE A 354 4.32 1.73 14.25
C PHE A 354 4.05 1.66 15.76
N GLU A 355 2.91 2.12 16.24
CA GLU A 355 2.52 1.96 17.65
C GLU A 355 1.97 0.56 17.95
N TYR A 356 1.44 -0.15 16.95
CA TYR A 356 0.98 -1.53 17.11
C TYR A 356 2.10 -2.57 17.07
N ILE A 357 3.23 -2.20 16.47
CA ILE A 357 4.36 -3.10 16.26
C ILE A 357 5.03 -3.44 17.60
N PRO A 358 5.34 -4.72 17.87
CA PRO A 358 6.15 -5.10 19.03
C PRO A 358 7.56 -4.50 18.97
N ASP A 359 8.13 -4.13 20.10
CA ASP A 359 9.46 -3.52 20.20
C ASP A 359 10.58 -4.44 19.67
N ASN A 360 10.36 -5.76 19.73
CA ASN A 360 11.30 -6.75 19.20
C ASN A 360 11.10 -7.06 17.71
N ALA A 361 10.24 -6.34 17.01
CA ALA A 361 10.06 -6.55 15.57
C ALA A 361 11.29 -6.11 14.76
N ILE A 362 11.38 -6.59 13.52
CA ILE A 362 12.39 -6.17 12.54
C ILE A 362 11.68 -5.43 11.40
N VAL A 363 12.22 -4.30 11.00
CA VAL A 363 11.75 -3.56 9.82
C VAL A 363 12.67 -3.86 8.63
N PHE A 364 12.11 -4.39 7.56
CA PHE A 364 12.77 -4.46 6.27
C PHE A 364 12.22 -3.33 5.39
N ALA A 365 13.05 -2.37 5.02
CA ALA A 365 12.68 -1.34 4.07
C ALA A 365 13.13 -1.78 2.68
N ASP A 366 12.21 -2.39 1.91
CA ASP A 366 12.53 -2.82 0.54
C ASP A 366 12.55 -1.62 -0.40
N GLU A 367 13.46 -1.68 -1.39
CA GLU A 367 13.81 -0.56 -2.27
C GLU A 367 13.97 0.74 -1.46
N SER A 368 14.79 0.68 -0.40
CA SER A 368 14.94 1.71 0.62
C SER A 368 15.31 3.09 0.06
N HIS A 369 16.09 3.11 -1.03
CA HIS A 369 16.43 4.33 -1.76
C HIS A 369 15.20 5.10 -2.31
N VAL A 370 14.02 4.46 -2.35
CA VAL A 370 12.73 5.07 -2.70
C VAL A 370 11.84 5.20 -1.48
N SER A 371 11.65 4.11 -0.71
CA SER A 371 10.74 4.06 0.45
C SER A 371 11.09 5.09 1.51
N VAL A 372 12.36 5.23 1.85
CA VAL A 372 12.83 6.15 2.90
C VAL A 372 12.64 7.63 2.53
N PRO A 373 13.04 8.10 1.32
CA PRO A 373 12.73 9.46 0.88
C PRO A 373 11.24 9.77 0.77
N GLN A 374 10.39 8.80 0.40
CA GLN A 374 8.93 8.97 0.37
C GLN A 374 8.38 9.28 1.77
N ILE A 375 8.83 8.56 2.81
CA ILE A 375 8.46 8.85 4.21
C ILE A 375 8.77 10.31 4.55
N GLY A 376 9.94 10.81 4.18
CA GLY A 376 10.33 12.20 4.42
C GLY A 376 9.51 13.24 3.62
N GLY A 377 9.01 12.86 2.45
CA GLY A 377 8.29 13.75 1.54
C GLY A 377 6.81 13.95 1.89
N MET A 378 6.13 12.92 2.41
CA MET A 378 4.68 12.91 2.61
C MET A 378 4.16 14.00 3.55
N TYR A 379 4.86 14.28 4.65
CA TYR A 379 4.44 15.29 5.62
C TYR A 379 4.27 16.69 5.03
N ARG A 380 5.19 17.11 4.15
CA ARG A 380 5.23 18.50 3.64
C ARG A 380 4.02 18.83 2.76
N GLY A 381 3.58 17.87 1.92
CA GLY A 381 2.41 18.03 1.06
C GLY A 381 1.13 18.13 1.89
N ASP A 382 0.92 17.19 2.82
CA ASP A 382 -0.25 17.15 3.70
C ASP A 382 -0.37 18.41 4.57
N TYR A 383 0.74 18.88 5.14
CA TYR A 383 0.78 20.10 5.96
C TYR A 383 0.29 21.33 5.19
N ARG A 384 0.79 21.57 3.97
CA ARG A 384 0.40 22.75 3.18
C ARG A 384 -1.09 22.74 2.86
N ARG A 385 -1.61 21.60 2.48
CA ARG A 385 -3.02 21.43 2.15
C ARG A 385 -3.92 21.73 3.35
N LYS A 386 -3.65 21.12 4.49
CA LYS A 386 -4.42 21.30 5.73
C LYS A 386 -4.28 22.70 6.33
N PHE A 387 -3.11 23.30 6.24
CA PHE A 387 -2.91 24.68 6.64
C PHE A 387 -3.84 25.61 5.86
N THR A 388 -3.94 25.46 4.54
CA THR A 388 -4.85 26.25 3.70
C THR A 388 -6.31 26.05 4.10
N LEU A 389 -6.74 24.81 4.37
CA LEU A 389 -8.10 24.52 4.84
C LEU A 389 -8.41 25.19 6.19
N ALA A 390 -7.46 25.15 7.14
CA ALA A 390 -7.62 25.78 8.45
C ALA A 390 -7.62 27.33 8.38
N GLU A 391 -6.76 27.92 7.53
CA GLU A 391 -6.71 29.38 7.35
C GLU A 391 -7.97 29.94 6.73
N HIS A 392 -8.62 29.19 5.82
CA HIS A 392 -9.83 29.64 5.14
C HIS A 392 -11.15 29.11 5.74
N GLY A 393 -11.12 28.62 6.98
CA GLY A 393 -12.31 28.26 7.75
C GLY A 393 -13.03 26.97 7.27
N PHE A 394 -12.36 26.08 6.55
CA PHE A 394 -12.93 24.78 6.18
C PHE A 394 -12.76 23.74 7.27
N ARG A 395 -11.69 23.83 8.05
CA ARG A 395 -11.39 22.91 9.17
C ARG A 395 -10.82 23.67 10.35
N LEU A 396 -10.94 23.07 11.56
CA LEU A 396 -10.26 23.56 12.74
C LEU A 396 -8.73 23.40 12.61
N PRO A 397 -7.91 24.25 13.24
CA PRO A 397 -6.46 24.14 13.23
C PRO A 397 -5.96 22.75 13.69
N SER A 398 -6.68 22.08 14.59
CA SER A 398 -6.36 20.72 15.06
C SER A 398 -6.31 19.67 13.95
N CYS A 399 -6.95 19.93 12.79
CA CYS A 399 -6.90 19.01 11.63
C CYS A 399 -5.46 18.77 11.14
N MET A 400 -4.54 19.70 11.42
CA MET A 400 -3.13 19.60 11.05
C MET A 400 -2.38 18.50 11.81
N ASP A 401 -2.93 18.02 12.94
CA ASP A 401 -2.32 16.92 13.70
C ASP A 401 -2.74 15.53 13.19
N ASN A 402 -3.78 15.45 12.39
CA ASN A 402 -4.06 14.27 11.58
C ASN A 402 -3.15 14.30 10.33
N ARG A 403 -1.96 13.78 10.44
CA ARG A 403 -0.90 13.89 9.45
C ARG A 403 -0.05 12.61 9.40
N PRO A 404 0.68 12.36 8.31
CA PRO A 404 1.70 11.32 8.36
C PRO A 404 2.79 11.67 9.37
N LEU A 405 3.50 10.65 9.83
CA LEU A 405 4.70 10.86 10.65
C LEU A 405 5.68 11.77 9.92
N LYS A 406 6.35 12.63 10.68
CA LYS A 406 7.58 13.27 10.20
C LYS A 406 8.69 12.23 10.13
N PHE A 407 9.69 12.50 9.32
CA PHE A 407 10.81 11.59 9.15
C PHE A 407 11.51 11.28 10.50
N GLU A 408 11.73 12.29 11.32
CA GLU A 408 12.38 12.16 12.63
C GLU A 408 11.53 11.33 13.61
N GLU A 409 10.20 11.46 13.54
CA GLU A 409 9.26 10.69 14.36
C GLU A 409 9.29 9.21 13.95
N TRP A 410 9.19 8.93 12.64
CA TRP A 410 9.33 7.59 12.12
C TRP A 410 10.68 6.97 12.48
N ASN A 411 11.76 7.72 12.30
CA ASN A 411 13.10 7.25 12.62
C ASN A 411 13.26 6.96 14.12
N ALA A 412 12.59 7.70 15.01
CA ALA A 412 12.62 7.42 16.44
C ALA A 412 11.80 6.18 16.84
N MET A 413 10.66 5.95 16.16
CA MET A 413 9.71 4.87 16.52
C MET A 413 10.10 3.51 15.94
N ARG A 414 10.76 3.47 14.78
CA ARG A 414 11.11 2.20 14.14
C ARG A 414 12.07 1.37 15.00
N PRO A 415 11.84 0.05 15.12
CA PRO A 415 12.79 -0.88 15.75
C PRO A 415 14.01 -1.12 14.86
N GLN A 416 14.80 -2.17 15.18
CA GLN A 416 15.93 -2.59 14.35
C GLN A 416 15.52 -2.74 12.89
N SER A 417 16.32 -2.19 11.97
CA SER A 417 15.92 -2.06 10.57
C SER A 417 17.02 -2.53 9.62
N ILE A 418 16.62 -3.26 8.59
CA ILE A 418 17.46 -3.64 7.46
C ILE A 418 16.95 -2.90 6.22
N PHE A 419 17.81 -2.08 5.63
CA PHE A 419 17.54 -1.34 4.41
C PHE A 419 17.99 -2.17 3.21
N VAL A 420 17.04 -2.58 2.40
CA VAL A 420 17.26 -3.49 1.27
C VAL A 420 17.20 -2.69 -0.03
N SER A 421 18.29 -2.67 -0.80
CA SER A 421 18.34 -1.95 -2.06
C SER A 421 19.45 -2.45 -2.98
N ALA A 422 19.25 -2.35 -4.29
CA ALA A 422 20.33 -2.53 -5.27
C ALA A 422 21.26 -1.30 -5.33
N THR A 423 20.78 -0.16 -4.86
CA THR A 423 21.43 1.15 -4.90
C THR A 423 21.10 1.95 -3.64
N PRO A 424 21.64 1.55 -2.46
CA PRO A 424 21.37 2.27 -1.21
C PRO A 424 21.70 3.76 -1.35
N ALA A 425 20.88 4.62 -0.73
CA ALA A 425 21.09 6.06 -0.75
C ALA A 425 22.10 6.51 0.34
N SER A 426 22.52 7.77 0.28
CA SER A 426 23.49 8.31 1.22
C SER A 426 23.02 8.23 2.66
N TRP A 427 21.72 8.42 2.91
CA TRP A 427 21.18 8.40 4.27
C TRP A 427 21.34 7.01 4.93
N GLU A 428 21.03 5.90 4.24
CA GLU A 428 21.18 4.55 4.76
C GLU A 428 22.65 4.24 5.04
N MET A 429 23.54 4.68 4.14
CA MET A 429 24.98 4.50 4.28
C MET A 429 25.55 5.33 5.45
N GLU A 430 25.04 6.53 5.68
CA GLU A 430 25.40 7.34 6.84
C GLU A 430 24.98 6.69 8.17
N GLN A 431 23.78 6.06 8.22
CA GLN A 431 23.29 5.37 9.42
C GLN A 431 24.18 4.20 9.83
N THR A 432 24.79 3.50 8.85
CA THR A 432 25.66 2.33 9.08
C THR A 432 27.15 2.68 9.07
N GLY A 433 27.50 3.97 8.99
CA GLY A 433 28.91 4.38 8.87
C GLY A 433 29.60 3.91 7.62
N GLY A 434 28.86 3.64 6.55
CA GLY A 434 29.34 3.11 5.27
C GLY A 434 29.45 1.59 5.21
N VAL A 435 29.05 0.88 6.28
CA VAL A 435 29.08 -0.59 6.32
C VAL A 435 27.81 -1.14 5.67
N PHE A 436 27.96 -2.16 4.84
CA PHE A 436 26.84 -2.85 4.21
C PHE A 436 27.19 -4.32 3.96
N THR A 437 26.19 -5.18 3.96
CA THR A 437 26.29 -6.57 3.53
C THR A 437 25.98 -6.64 2.04
N GLU A 438 26.83 -7.30 1.26
CA GLU A 438 26.69 -7.36 -0.20
C GLU A 438 26.07 -8.69 -0.66
N GLN A 439 25.09 -8.60 -1.57
CA GLN A 439 24.45 -9.74 -2.22
C GLN A 439 24.31 -9.46 -3.72
N VAL A 440 25.35 -9.73 -4.50
CA VAL A 440 25.40 -9.44 -5.94
C VAL A 440 25.45 -10.70 -6.81
N ILE A 441 25.81 -11.84 -6.25
CA ILE A 441 25.81 -13.11 -6.96
C ILE A 441 24.38 -13.61 -7.18
N ARG A 442 24.03 -13.87 -8.43
CA ARG A 442 22.78 -14.53 -8.81
C ARG A 442 22.97 -16.04 -8.81
N PRO A 443 22.17 -16.80 -8.07
CA PRO A 443 22.26 -18.27 -8.09
C PRO A 443 22.07 -18.87 -9.48
N THR A 444 21.36 -18.20 -10.38
CA THR A 444 21.12 -18.59 -11.78
C THR A 444 22.35 -18.43 -12.68
N GLY A 445 23.42 -17.84 -12.19
CA GLY A 445 24.62 -17.55 -12.97
C GLY A 445 24.52 -16.36 -13.95
N LEU A 446 23.35 -15.71 -14.02
CA LEU A 446 23.13 -14.59 -14.94
C LEU A 446 24.05 -13.41 -14.68
N LEU A 447 24.69 -12.93 -15.74
CA LEU A 447 25.63 -11.82 -15.69
C LEU A 447 24.90 -10.46 -15.76
N ASP A 448 25.53 -9.43 -15.19
CA ASP A 448 25.13 -8.07 -15.52
C ASP A 448 25.41 -7.80 -17.01
N PRO A 449 24.55 -7.03 -17.70
CA PRO A 449 24.65 -6.84 -19.15
C PRO A 449 25.89 -6.05 -19.54
N LEU A 450 26.35 -6.24 -20.77
CA LEU A 450 27.36 -5.39 -21.36
C LEU A 450 26.76 -4.03 -21.69
N VAL A 451 27.49 -2.97 -21.38
CA VAL A 451 27.09 -1.59 -21.63
C VAL A 451 27.95 -1.00 -22.74
N GLU A 452 27.31 -0.58 -23.85
CA GLU A 452 27.95 0.11 -24.98
C GLU A 452 27.58 1.59 -24.95
N ILE A 453 28.53 2.45 -25.32
CA ILE A 453 28.29 3.88 -25.53
C ILE A 453 28.33 4.18 -27.01
N ARG A 454 27.31 4.86 -27.52
CA ARG A 454 27.21 5.28 -28.93
C ARG A 454 26.87 6.76 -29.04
N PRO A 455 27.24 7.44 -30.14
CA PRO A 455 26.99 8.86 -30.36
C PRO A 455 25.47 9.18 -30.37
N VAL A 456 25.12 10.38 -29.91
CA VAL A 456 23.71 10.86 -29.87
C VAL A 456 23.20 11.21 -31.27
N GLU A 457 24.07 11.67 -32.19
CA GLU A 457 23.70 12.20 -33.51
C GLU A 457 22.83 11.24 -34.34
N MET A 458 23.11 9.94 -34.27
CA MET A 458 22.38 8.87 -35.00
C MET A 458 21.55 7.98 -34.09
N GLN A 459 21.23 8.40 -32.86
CA GLN A 459 20.62 7.52 -31.85
C GLN A 459 19.29 6.89 -32.26
N VAL A 460 18.47 7.56 -33.08
CA VAL A 460 17.15 7.06 -33.48
C VAL A 460 17.28 6.00 -34.59
N ASP A 461 18.14 6.26 -35.58
CA ASP A 461 18.35 5.32 -36.70
C ASP A 461 19.09 4.07 -36.24
N ASP A 462 20.12 4.24 -35.39
CA ASP A 462 20.87 3.13 -34.79
C ASP A 462 19.97 2.28 -33.88
N LEU A 463 19.11 2.94 -33.07
CA LEU A 463 18.13 2.27 -32.26
C LEU A 463 17.14 1.43 -33.10
N LEU A 464 16.68 1.95 -34.23
CA LEU A 464 15.77 1.25 -35.14
C LEU A 464 16.39 -0.07 -35.66
N ASP A 465 17.67 -0.01 -36.08
CA ASP A 465 18.38 -1.19 -36.55
C ASP A 465 18.61 -2.21 -35.43
N GLU A 466 18.93 -1.76 -34.22
CA GLU A 466 19.11 -2.63 -33.07
C GLU A 466 17.79 -3.28 -32.64
N VAL A 467 16.70 -2.53 -32.63
CA VAL A 467 15.35 -3.05 -32.34
C VAL A 467 14.99 -4.17 -33.31
N ARG A 468 15.24 -4.00 -34.63
CA ARG A 468 14.98 -5.04 -35.62
C ARG A 468 15.75 -6.32 -35.33
N ARG A 469 17.05 -6.22 -35.07
CA ARG A 469 17.90 -7.38 -34.69
C ARG A 469 17.42 -8.13 -33.49
N VAL A 470 17.05 -7.37 -32.43
CA VAL A 470 16.58 -7.93 -31.16
C VAL A 470 15.21 -8.62 -31.34
N THR A 471 14.32 -7.99 -32.11
CA THR A 471 13.00 -8.56 -32.43
C THR A 471 13.12 -9.84 -33.28
N GLU A 472 14.02 -9.88 -34.25
CA GLU A 472 14.32 -11.10 -35.04
C GLU A 472 14.82 -12.24 -34.17
N SER A 473 15.55 -11.94 -33.09
CA SER A 473 16.01 -12.92 -32.10
C SER A 473 14.90 -13.35 -31.10
N GLY A 474 13.69 -12.78 -31.20
CA GLY A 474 12.57 -13.10 -30.32
C GLY A 474 12.56 -12.39 -28.98
N TYR A 475 13.46 -11.45 -28.74
CA TYR A 475 13.55 -10.67 -27.52
C TYR A 475 12.78 -9.33 -27.59
N ARG A 476 12.67 -8.66 -26.46
CA ARG A 476 11.99 -7.38 -26.29
C ARG A 476 13.01 -6.26 -26.03
N THR A 477 12.61 -5.04 -26.38
CA THR A 477 13.43 -3.85 -26.19
C THR A 477 12.75 -2.85 -25.26
N LEU A 478 13.48 -2.34 -24.28
CA LEU A 478 13.08 -1.22 -23.44
C LEU A 478 13.84 0.03 -23.84
N VAL A 479 13.15 1.15 -24.09
CA VAL A 479 13.76 2.43 -24.46
C VAL A 479 13.39 3.50 -23.44
N THR A 480 14.40 4.19 -22.89
CA THR A 480 14.18 5.29 -21.95
C THR A 480 14.46 6.64 -22.57
N THR A 481 13.49 7.56 -22.45
CA THR A 481 13.59 8.95 -22.93
C THR A 481 13.56 9.93 -21.75
N LEU A 482 13.79 11.23 -22.00
CA LEU A 482 13.80 12.27 -20.98
C LEU A 482 12.45 12.98 -20.81
N THR A 483 11.60 12.98 -21.84
CA THR A 483 10.33 13.72 -21.84
C THR A 483 9.19 12.90 -22.45
N LYS A 484 7.95 13.20 -22.05
CA LYS A 484 6.74 12.62 -22.64
C LYS A 484 6.70 12.80 -24.15
N ARG A 485 6.93 14.02 -24.59
CA ARG A 485 6.90 14.36 -26.00
C ARG A 485 7.92 13.53 -26.81
N MET A 486 9.13 13.38 -26.30
CA MET A 486 10.14 12.54 -26.95
C MET A 486 9.70 11.07 -26.99
N ALA A 487 9.03 10.56 -25.95
CA ALA A 487 8.52 9.20 -25.95
C ALA A 487 7.39 9.02 -26.98
N GLU A 488 6.48 9.99 -27.09
CA GLU A 488 5.38 10.01 -28.04
C GLU A 488 5.91 10.10 -29.47
N ASP A 489 6.76 11.09 -29.77
CA ASP A 489 7.36 11.30 -31.10
C ASP A 489 8.18 10.07 -31.56
N LEU A 490 8.94 9.44 -30.64
CA LEU A 490 9.69 8.22 -30.94
C LEU A 490 8.79 7.02 -31.19
N THR A 491 7.70 6.89 -30.43
CA THR A 491 6.73 5.79 -30.60
C THR A 491 6.05 5.91 -31.95
N GLU A 492 5.62 7.12 -32.35
CA GLU A 492 5.03 7.38 -33.66
C GLU A 492 6.01 7.02 -34.79
N TYR A 493 7.25 7.50 -34.69
CA TYR A 493 8.29 7.19 -35.66
C TYR A 493 8.56 5.69 -35.82
N LEU A 494 8.75 4.96 -34.70
CA LEU A 494 8.97 3.51 -34.74
C LEU A 494 7.76 2.76 -35.32
N HIS A 495 6.55 3.20 -35.01
CA HIS A 495 5.33 2.64 -35.56
C HIS A 495 5.24 2.85 -37.09
N GLU A 496 5.58 4.04 -37.59
CA GLU A 496 5.66 4.32 -39.02
C GLU A 496 6.71 3.45 -39.75
N GLN A 497 7.78 3.05 -39.06
CA GLN A 497 8.80 2.13 -39.55
C GLN A 497 8.40 0.63 -39.43
N GLY A 498 7.14 0.35 -39.06
CA GLY A 498 6.58 -1.00 -38.99
C GLY A 498 6.96 -1.77 -37.73
N ILE A 499 7.50 -1.12 -36.71
CA ILE A 499 7.80 -1.74 -35.41
C ILE A 499 6.54 -1.75 -34.53
N LYS A 500 6.24 -2.88 -33.89
CA LYS A 500 5.20 -2.98 -32.89
C LYS A 500 5.70 -2.35 -31.59
N VAL A 501 5.27 -1.13 -31.31
CA VAL A 501 5.74 -0.33 -30.20
C VAL A 501 4.58 0.23 -29.38
N ARG A 502 4.77 0.31 -28.07
CA ARG A 502 3.92 1.07 -27.15
C ARG A 502 4.77 2.03 -26.32
N TYR A 503 4.15 3.11 -25.82
CA TYR A 503 4.80 3.98 -24.84
C TYR A 503 4.10 3.89 -23.50
N MET A 504 4.87 4.19 -22.44
CA MET A 504 4.38 4.19 -21.06
C MET A 504 4.86 5.44 -20.32
N HIS A 505 3.94 6.17 -19.69
CA HIS A 505 4.24 7.36 -18.89
C HIS A 505 3.54 7.31 -17.51
N SER A 506 3.82 8.31 -16.67
CA SER A 506 3.32 8.37 -15.28
C SER A 506 1.81 8.47 -15.12
N ASP A 507 1.09 8.87 -16.18
CA ASP A 507 -0.35 9.13 -16.14
C ASP A 507 -1.16 7.91 -16.61
N ILE A 508 -0.50 6.83 -17.03
CA ILE A 508 -1.14 5.56 -17.37
C ILE A 508 -1.60 4.89 -16.08
N ASP A 509 -2.84 4.46 -16.08
CA ASP A 509 -3.45 3.72 -14.97
C ASP A 509 -2.68 2.42 -14.68
N THR A 510 -2.70 1.98 -13.42
CA THR A 510 -1.95 0.79 -12.99
C THR A 510 -2.40 -0.47 -13.73
N LEU A 511 -3.69 -0.59 -14.04
CA LEU A 511 -4.23 -1.70 -14.85
C LEU A 511 -3.66 -1.71 -16.26
N GLU A 512 -3.79 -0.59 -16.95
CA GLU A 512 -3.26 -0.44 -18.31
C GLU A 512 -1.75 -0.71 -18.31
N ARG A 513 -1.04 -0.31 -17.25
CA ARG A 513 0.38 -0.61 -17.10
C ARG A 513 0.67 -2.12 -17.00
N ILE A 514 -0.13 -2.88 -16.22
CA ILE A 514 0.01 -4.33 -16.09
C ILE A 514 -0.30 -5.01 -17.42
N GLU A 515 -1.35 -4.57 -18.12
CA GLU A 515 -1.69 -5.07 -19.45
C GLU A 515 -0.57 -4.80 -20.46
N ILE A 516 -0.01 -3.59 -20.48
CA ILE A 516 1.12 -3.24 -21.35
C ILE A 516 2.30 -4.17 -21.09
N LEU A 517 2.64 -4.44 -19.83
CA LEU A 517 3.75 -5.31 -19.47
C LEU A 517 3.48 -6.77 -19.82
N ARG A 518 2.28 -7.26 -19.60
CA ARG A 518 1.83 -8.59 -20.01
C ARG A 518 1.90 -8.75 -21.53
N ASP A 519 1.36 -7.80 -22.26
CA ASP A 519 1.35 -7.79 -23.73
C ASP A 519 2.77 -7.75 -24.30
N LEU A 520 3.70 -6.99 -23.65
CA LEU A 520 5.13 -7.00 -24.01
C LEU A 520 5.73 -8.40 -23.83
N ARG A 521 5.48 -9.04 -22.70
CA ARG A 521 6.00 -10.38 -22.40
C ARG A 521 5.41 -11.43 -23.35
N LEU A 522 4.11 -11.36 -23.66
CA LEU A 522 3.45 -12.25 -24.59
C LEU A 522 3.85 -11.99 -26.06
N GLY A 523 4.50 -10.86 -26.38
CA GLY A 523 4.93 -10.51 -27.71
C GLY A 523 3.83 -9.90 -28.59
N ALA A 524 2.79 -9.34 -27.99
CA ALA A 524 1.82 -8.54 -28.71
C ALA A 524 2.47 -7.31 -29.37
N PHE A 525 3.54 -6.79 -28.73
CA PHE A 525 4.44 -5.78 -29.27
C PHE A 525 5.88 -6.03 -28.79
N ASP A 526 6.86 -5.39 -29.45
CA ASP A 526 8.27 -5.73 -29.31
C ASP A 526 9.07 -4.66 -28.55
N VAL A 527 8.60 -3.41 -28.55
CA VAL A 527 9.30 -2.27 -27.98
C VAL A 527 8.41 -1.50 -27.01
N LEU A 528 8.93 -1.25 -25.82
CA LEU A 528 8.31 -0.38 -24.84
C LEU A 528 9.16 0.88 -24.66
N VAL A 529 8.60 2.04 -24.99
CA VAL A 529 9.21 3.36 -24.82
C VAL A 529 8.65 4.02 -23.56
N GLY A 530 9.50 4.63 -22.73
CA GLY A 530 9.02 5.37 -21.57
C GLY A 530 10.04 6.33 -20.97
N ILE A 531 9.55 7.24 -20.14
CA ILE A 531 10.39 8.24 -19.47
C ILE A 531 11.08 7.62 -18.27
N ASN A 532 10.31 6.95 -17.46
CA ASN A 532 10.75 6.29 -16.23
C ASN A 532 10.15 4.88 -16.18
N LEU A 533 10.67 4.00 -17.03
CA LEU A 533 10.29 2.59 -17.08
C LEU A 533 10.70 1.82 -15.82
N LEU A 534 11.33 2.51 -14.88
CA LEU A 534 12.13 1.93 -13.81
C LEU A 534 11.42 1.93 -12.46
N ARG A 535 10.14 2.30 -12.43
CA ARG A 535 9.41 2.12 -11.18
C ARG A 535 9.49 0.65 -10.82
N GLU A 536 9.78 0.42 -9.57
CA GLU A 536 10.08 -0.85 -8.92
C GLU A 536 9.03 -1.92 -9.31
N GLY A 537 9.45 -3.17 -9.38
CA GLY A 537 8.55 -4.31 -9.64
C GLY A 537 8.44 -4.79 -11.10
N LEU A 538 9.25 -4.25 -12.07
CA LEU A 538 9.27 -4.79 -13.43
C LEU A 538 10.21 -6.01 -13.53
N ASP A 539 9.65 -7.16 -13.82
CA ASP A 539 10.36 -8.39 -14.12
C ASP A 539 10.06 -8.83 -15.56
N ILE A 540 11.00 -8.56 -16.48
CA ILE A 540 10.87 -8.86 -17.91
C ILE A 540 12.06 -9.72 -18.36
N PRO A 541 12.02 -11.04 -18.16
CA PRO A 541 13.10 -11.94 -18.59
C PRO A 541 13.36 -11.91 -20.11
N GLU A 542 12.33 -11.54 -20.89
CA GLU A 542 12.37 -11.46 -22.34
C GLU A 542 13.11 -10.21 -22.86
N CYS A 543 13.56 -9.30 -21.98
CA CYS A 543 14.27 -8.08 -22.35
C CYS A 543 15.70 -8.37 -22.79
N GLY A 544 15.97 -8.31 -24.10
CA GLY A 544 17.31 -8.50 -24.69
C GLY A 544 18.08 -7.19 -24.88
N LEU A 545 17.37 -6.05 -24.94
CA LEU A 545 18.02 -4.74 -25.12
C LEU A 545 17.36 -3.67 -24.24
N VAL A 546 18.21 -2.92 -23.57
CA VAL A 546 17.82 -1.65 -22.95
C VAL A 546 18.57 -0.52 -23.64
N ALA A 547 17.83 0.44 -24.20
CA ALA A 547 18.38 1.62 -24.84
C ALA A 547 18.09 2.87 -24.00
N ILE A 548 19.14 3.63 -23.70
CA ILE A 548 19.07 4.86 -22.91
C ILE A 548 19.45 6.03 -23.81
N LEU A 549 18.42 6.77 -24.26
CA LEU A 549 18.63 7.95 -25.11
C LEU A 549 19.08 9.14 -24.26
N ASP A 550 19.93 9.99 -24.86
CA ASP A 550 20.48 11.20 -24.20
C ASP A 550 21.02 10.89 -22.80
N ALA A 551 21.86 9.85 -22.68
CA ALA A 551 22.37 9.38 -21.39
C ALA A 551 23.32 10.39 -20.72
N ASP A 552 23.91 11.33 -21.50
CA ASP A 552 24.78 12.39 -21.03
C ASP A 552 24.07 13.65 -20.50
N LYS A 553 22.75 13.69 -20.58
CA LYS A 553 21.94 14.78 -19.99
C LYS A 553 21.76 14.57 -18.50
N GLU A 554 22.72 15.05 -17.71
CA GLU A 554 22.68 14.89 -16.25
C GLU A 554 21.37 15.41 -15.64
N GLY A 555 20.81 14.66 -14.70
CA GLY A 555 19.56 14.94 -14.01
C GLY A 555 19.05 13.73 -13.23
N PHE A 556 17.93 13.87 -12.59
CA PHE A 556 17.32 12.80 -11.77
C PHE A 556 17.13 11.48 -12.55
N LEU A 557 16.72 11.57 -13.85
CA LEU A 557 16.50 10.40 -14.71
C LEU A 557 17.79 9.76 -15.25
N ARG A 558 18.93 10.42 -15.10
CA ARG A 558 20.25 9.96 -15.54
C ARG A 558 21.26 9.97 -14.40
N SER A 559 20.78 9.92 -13.15
CA SER A 559 21.62 9.70 -11.97
C SER A 559 22.22 8.30 -11.99
N GLU A 560 23.31 8.10 -11.26
CA GLU A 560 23.95 6.79 -11.09
C GLU A 560 22.92 5.70 -10.69
N THR A 561 22.11 5.97 -9.67
CA THR A 561 21.04 5.07 -9.20
C THR A 561 20.08 4.70 -10.32
N SER A 562 19.58 5.71 -11.07
CA SER A 562 18.65 5.49 -12.18
C SER A 562 19.29 4.65 -13.29
N LEU A 563 20.57 4.91 -13.63
CA LEU A 563 21.29 4.17 -14.66
C LEU A 563 21.53 2.71 -14.24
N VAL A 564 22.01 2.45 -13.01
CA VAL A 564 22.23 1.09 -12.51
C VAL A 564 20.93 0.27 -12.51
N GLN A 565 19.82 0.87 -12.12
CA GLN A 565 18.52 0.20 -12.14
C GLN A 565 18.03 -0.09 -13.56
N THR A 566 18.23 0.85 -14.49
CA THR A 566 17.88 0.66 -15.91
C THR A 566 18.70 -0.45 -16.53
N ILE A 567 20.00 -0.43 -16.33
CA ILE A 567 20.93 -1.46 -16.77
C ILE A 567 20.49 -2.83 -16.23
N GLY A 568 20.13 -2.90 -14.95
CA GLY A 568 19.68 -4.11 -14.28
C GLY A 568 18.42 -4.76 -14.88
N ARG A 569 17.64 -4.05 -15.71
CA ARG A 569 16.49 -4.65 -16.40
C ARG A 569 16.88 -5.67 -17.46
N ALA A 570 18.03 -5.50 -18.09
CA ALA A 570 18.55 -6.48 -19.04
C ALA A 570 19.29 -7.65 -18.36
N ALA A 571 19.57 -7.60 -17.06
CA ALA A 571 20.34 -8.60 -16.32
C ALA A 571 19.61 -9.93 -16.08
N ARG A 572 18.38 -10.08 -16.52
CA ARG A 572 17.58 -11.33 -16.40
C ARG A 572 17.61 -12.19 -17.67
N ASN A 573 18.23 -11.66 -18.73
CA ASN A 573 18.43 -12.35 -19.98
C ASN A 573 19.90 -12.64 -20.18
N ALA A 574 20.26 -13.88 -20.55
CA ALA A 574 21.64 -14.26 -20.78
C ALA A 574 22.30 -13.47 -21.92
N ASP A 575 21.50 -13.07 -22.93
CA ASP A 575 21.93 -12.25 -24.09
C ASP A 575 21.64 -10.75 -23.90
N GLY A 576 21.26 -10.36 -22.66
CA GLY A 576 20.90 -8.99 -22.32
C GLY A 576 22.05 -8.00 -22.52
N ARG A 577 21.79 -6.88 -23.20
CA ARG A 577 22.74 -5.79 -23.43
C ARG A 577 22.12 -4.42 -23.25
N VAL A 578 22.95 -3.42 -23.04
CA VAL A 578 22.53 -2.04 -22.83
C VAL A 578 23.31 -1.12 -23.79
N ILE A 579 22.59 -0.20 -24.42
CA ILE A 579 23.18 0.86 -25.23
C ILE A 579 22.85 2.20 -24.56
N MET A 580 23.88 2.98 -24.26
CA MET A 580 23.76 4.36 -23.81
C MET A 580 24.16 5.30 -24.96
N TYR A 581 23.22 6.12 -25.41
CA TYR A 581 23.52 7.14 -26.38
C TYR A 581 24.02 8.42 -25.69
N ALA A 582 25.27 8.73 -25.88
CA ALA A 582 25.95 9.84 -25.22
C ALA A 582 27.13 10.34 -26.03
N ASP A 583 27.30 11.68 -26.15
CA ASP A 583 28.50 12.31 -26.75
C ASP A 583 29.61 12.49 -25.72
N LYS A 584 29.26 12.49 -24.43
CA LYS A 584 30.19 12.62 -23.31
C LYS A 584 29.86 11.65 -22.20
N ILE A 585 30.88 11.00 -21.64
CA ILE A 585 30.71 10.18 -20.44
C ILE A 585 30.62 11.11 -19.25
N THR A 586 29.48 11.07 -18.55
CA THR A 586 29.27 11.84 -17.32
C THR A 586 29.76 11.06 -16.12
N GLY A 587 29.96 11.74 -14.98
CA GLY A 587 30.35 11.07 -13.73
C GLY A 587 29.36 10.00 -13.27
N SER A 588 28.05 10.21 -13.50
CA SER A 588 27.00 9.23 -13.19
C SER A 588 27.09 7.99 -14.07
N MET A 589 27.35 8.16 -15.37
CA MET A 589 27.57 7.06 -16.31
C MET A 589 28.81 6.25 -15.94
N GLU A 590 29.93 6.93 -15.68
CA GLU A 590 31.19 6.27 -15.31
C GLU A 590 31.01 5.39 -14.04
N ARG A 591 30.37 5.91 -13.02
CA ARG A 591 30.13 5.14 -11.78
C ARG A 591 29.18 3.97 -12.02
N ALA A 592 28.10 4.16 -12.79
CA ALA A 592 27.15 3.11 -13.10
C ALA A 592 27.79 1.97 -13.91
N MET A 593 28.59 2.28 -14.92
CA MET A 593 29.31 1.28 -15.72
C MET A 593 30.34 0.54 -14.87
N ARG A 594 31.15 1.26 -14.08
CA ARG A 594 32.14 0.64 -13.19
C ARG A 594 31.52 -0.33 -12.22
N GLU A 595 30.36 0.02 -11.64
CA GLU A 595 29.63 -0.86 -10.73
C GLU A 595 29.06 -2.09 -11.46
N THR A 596 28.52 -1.92 -12.66
CA THR A 596 28.04 -3.01 -13.51
C THR A 596 29.17 -3.97 -13.88
N ASP A 597 30.31 -3.45 -14.29
CA ASP A 597 31.50 -4.25 -14.65
C ASP A 597 32.07 -5.00 -13.45
N ARG A 598 32.10 -4.35 -12.27
CA ARG A 598 32.51 -5.00 -11.01
C ARG A 598 31.61 -6.19 -10.68
N ARG A 599 30.29 -6.02 -10.72
CA ARG A 599 29.31 -7.08 -10.47
C ARG A 599 29.44 -8.21 -11.48
N ARG A 600 29.61 -7.85 -12.76
CA ARG A 600 29.80 -8.82 -13.84
C ARG A 600 31.06 -9.67 -13.63
N ALA A 601 32.19 -9.05 -13.30
CA ALA A 601 33.45 -9.75 -13.03
C ALA A 601 33.33 -10.70 -11.84
N LYS A 602 32.69 -10.26 -10.75
CA LYS A 602 32.42 -11.10 -9.55
C LYS A 602 31.56 -12.33 -9.91
N GLN A 603 30.52 -12.13 -10.71
CA GLN A 603 29.64 -13.21 -11.16
C GLN A 603 30.36 -14.20 -12.09
N ILE A 604 31.19 -13.73 -13.01
CA ILE A 604 31.99 -14.60 -13.89
C ILE A 604 32.90 -15.48 -13.07
N ALA A 605 33.66 -14.90 -12.14
CA ALA A 605 34.56 -15.67 -11.26
C ALA A 605 33.82 -16.75 -10.46
N TYR A 606 32.65 -16.39 -9.92
CA TYR A 606 31.81 -17.34 -9.21
C TYR A 606 31.30 -18.49 -10.10
N ASN A 607 30.86 -18.17 -11.31
CA ASN A 607 30.37 -19.15 -12.27
C ASN A 607 31.48 -20.13 -12.70
N GLU A 608 32.70 -19.63 -12.92
CA GLU A 608 33.84 -20.44 -13.27
C GLU A 608 34.25 -21.39 -12.13
N GLU A 609 34.27 -20.88 -10.89
CA GLU A 609 34.59 -21.67 -9.69
C GLU A 609 33.58 -22.79 -9.45
N HIS A 610 32.29 -22.53 -9.70
CA HIS A 610 31.21 -23.49 -9.41
C HIS A 610 30.70 -24.26 -10.65
N GLY A 611 31.27 -23.99 -11.83
CA GLY A 611 30.88 -24.66 -13.08
C GLY A 611 29.44 -24.31 -13.53
N ILE A 612 28.98 -23.12 -13.23
CA ILE A 612 27.62 -22.67 -13.55
C ILE A 612 27.56 -22.04 -14.95
N THR A 613 26.64 -22.52 -15.77
CA THR A 613 26.34 -21.92 -17.07
C THR A 613 25.13 -20.97 -16.89
N PRO A 614 25.25 -19.69 -17.27
CA PRO A 614 24.15 -18.76 -17.18
C PRO A 614 22.95 -19.21 -18.03
N GLU A 615 21.78 -19.29 -17.43
CA GLU A 615 20.54 -19.61 -18.14
C GLU A 615 19.47 -18.54 -17.89
N THR A 616 18.79 -18.12 -18.97
CA THR A 616 17.67 -17.18 -18.87
C THR A 616 16.52 -17.82 -18.09
N VAL A 617 16.05 -17.16 -17.05
CA VAL A 617 14.93 -17.63 -16.23
C VAL A 617 13.65 -17.58 -17.06
N LYS A 618 13.09 -18.74 -17.41
CA LYS A 618 11.77 -18.84 -18.03
C LYS A 618 10.71 -18.84 -16.93
N LYS A 619 10.16 -17.68 -16.64
CA LYS A 619 8.96 -17.57 -15.78
C LYS A 619 7.73 -17.60 -16.67
N ASN A 620 6.80 -18.51 -16.43
CA ASN A 620 5.48 -18.45 -17.08
C ASN A 620 4.86 -17.07 -16.86
N VAL A 621 4.29 -16.48 -17.90
CA VAL A 621 3.57 -15.22 -17.80
C VAL A 621 2.37 -15.35 -16.85
N GLU A 622 1.83 -16.55 -16.75
CA GLU A 622 0.80 -16.95 -15.80
C GLU A 622 1.32 -16.99 -14.35
N ASP A 623 2.59 -17.32 -14.10
CA ASP A 623 3.15 -17.42 -12.74
C ASP A 623 3.29 -16.07 -12.03
N VAL A 624 3.41 -14.97 -12.74
CA VAL A 624 3.43 -13.63 -12.11
C VAL A 624 2.05 -13.26 -11.59
N LEU A 625 1.00 -13.72 -12.26
CA LEU A 625 -0.37 -13.62 -11.79
C LEU A 625 -0.73 -14.81 -10.87
N ALA A 626 -0.24 -16.01 -11.14
CA ALA A 626 -0.51 -17.23 -10.37
C ALA A 626 0.22 -17.28 -9.01
N GLY A 627 1.37 -16.63 -8.84
CA GLY A 627 1.99 -16.43 -7.52
C GLY A 627 1.09 -15.60 -6.58
N LEU A 628 0.13 -14.88 -7.15
CA LEU A 628 -0.95 -14.17 -6.47
C LEU A 628 -2.23 -15.01 -6.32
N TYR A 629 -2.28 -16.16 -7.04
CA TYR A 629 -3.45 -17.05 -7.15
C TYR A 629 -3.27 -18.44 -6.52
N GLN A 630 -2.23 -18.67 -5.69
CA GLN A 630 -2.07 -19.98 -5.02
C GLN A 630 -3.18 -20.27 -4.01
N GLY A 631 -4.34 -20.58 -4.57
CA GLY A 631 -5.40 -21.36 -3.98
C GLY A 631 -6.06 -22.12 -5.11
N ASP A 632 -5.95 -23.45 -5.12
CA ASP A 632 -6.54 -24.47 -5.99
C ASP A 632 -7.57 -24.02 -7.06
N VAL A 633 -7.14 -23.38 -8.15
CA VAL A 633 -8.03 -23.09 -9.28
C VAL A 633 -7.38 -23.45 -10.61
N ASP A 634 -8.01 -24.35 -11.34
CA ASP A 634 -7.64 -24.80 -12.69
C ASP A 634 -7.80 -23.66 -13.71
N MET A 635 -6.72 -22.97 -14.02
CA MET A 635 -6.64 -21.80 -14.91
C MET A 635 -7.17 -22.05 -16.34
N ASN A 636 -7.17 -23.29 -16.81
CA ASN A 636 -7.62 -23.63 -18.17
C ASN A 636 -9.14 -23.49 -18.39
N ARG A 637 -9.92 -23.39 -17.32
CA ARG A 637 -11.37 -23.16 -17.40
C ARG A 637 -11.76 -21.69 -17.42
N VAL A 638 -10.86 -20.80 -17.00
CA VAL A 638 -11.15 -19.38 -16.73
C VAL A 638 -10.98 -18.50 -17.96
N THR A 639 -10.00 -18.79 -18.81
CA THR A 639 -9.74 -18.04 -20.05
C THR A 639 -10.84 -18.12 -21.10
N ALA A 640 -11.76 -19.06 -20.95
CA ALA A 640 -12.85 -19.27 -21.93
C ALA A 640 -14.10 -18.39 -21.71
N THR A 641 -14.22 -17.68 -20.59
CA THR A 641 -15.47 -16.99 -20.21
C THR A 641 -15.40 -15.46 -20.18
N VAL A 642 -14.21 -14.85 -20.24
CA VAL A 642 -14.07 -13.38 -20.20
C VAL A 642 -13.42 -12.87 -21.48
N GLU A 643 -14.24 -12.47 -22.44
CA GLU A 643 -13.77 -11.92 -23.73
C GLU A 643 -13.22 -10.48 -23.66
N LYS A 644 -13.26 -9.81 -22.52
CA LYS A 644 -12.68 -8.46 -22.31
C LYS A 644 -12.15 -8.30 -20.90
N PRO A 645 -10.95 -7.74 -20.71
CA PRO A 645 -10.44 -7.39 -19.38
C PRO A 645 -11.33 -6.29 -18.76
N LEU A 646 -11.79 -6.54 -17.55
CA LEU A 646 -12.61 -5.63 -16.76
C LEU A 646 -11.70 -4.89 -15.79
N ALA A 647 -11.76 -3.57 -15.80
CA ALA A 647 -10.86 -2.71 -15.05
C ALA A 647 -11.58 -1.56 -14.34
N GLY A 648 -11.11 -1.19 -13.15
CA GLY A 648 -11.56 -0.01 -12.41
C GLY A 648 -13.07 0.00 -12.12
N ALA A 649 -13.75 1.09 -12.43
CA ALA A 649 -15.20 1.25 -12.20
C ALA A 649 -16.05 0.14 -12.85
N ASN A 650 -15.56 -0.47 -13.94
CA ASN A 650 -16.24 -1.59 -14.59
C ASN A 650 -16.07 -2.89 -13.79
N LEU A 651 -14.89 -3.13 -13.21
CA LEU A 651 -14.64 -4.30 -12.35
C LEU A 651 -15.48 -4.21 -11.07
N GLN A 652 -15.55 -3.05 -10.44
CA GLN A 652 -16.38 -2.86 -9.24
C GLN A 652 -17.88 -3.07 -9.55
N ALA A 653 -18.37 -2.57 -10.68
CA ALA A 653 -19.75 -2.80 -11.09
C ALA A 653 -20.04 -4.30 -11.33
N VAL A 654 -19.07 -5.07 -11.85
CA VAL A 654 -19.18 -6.53 -12.03
C VAL A 654 -19.14 -7.23 -10.67
N LEU A 655 -18.24 -6.86 -9.77
CA LEU A 655 -18.18 -7.38 -8.40
C LEU A 655 -19.50 -7.15 -7.66
N ASP A 656 -20.07 -5.96 -7.74
CA ASP A 656 -21.35 -5.64 -7.12
C ASP A 656 -22.51 -6.42 -7.75
N GLY A 657 -22.47 -6.64 -9.05
CA GLY A 657 -23.41 -7.52 -9.76
C GLY A 657 -23.31 -8.95 -9.27
N LEU A 658 -22.12 -9.54 -9.26
CA LEU A 658 -21.86 -10.89 -8.78
C LEU A 658 -22.23 -11.07 -7.29
N ARG A 659 -21.95 -10.10 -6.45
CA ARG A 659 -22.36 -10.08 -5.03
C ARG A 659 -23.88 -10.08 -4.88
N THR A 660 -24.58 -9.35 -5.76
CA THR A 660 -26.05 -9.32 -5.77
C THR A 660 -26.62 -10.68 -6.23
N ASP A 661 -26.06 -11.26 -7.26
CA ASP A 661 -26.50 -12.56 -7.77
C ASP A 661 -26.16 -13.70 -6.80
N MET A 662 -24.99 -13.64 -6.14
CA MET A 662 -24.64 -14.59 -5.07
C MET A 662 -25.66 -14.54 -3.92
N ARG A 663 -26.08 -13.33 -3.49
CA ARG A 663 -27.12 -13.20 -2.45
C ARG A 663 -28.46 -13.77 -2.89
N LYS A 664 -28.87 -13.52 -4.13
CA LYS A 664 -30.11 -14.08 -4.68
C LYS A 664 -30.06 -15.61 -4.75
N ALA A 665 -28.95 -16.18 -5.20
CA ALA A 665 -28.76 -17.63 -5.21
C ALA A 665 -28.85 -18.23 -3.81
N ALA A 666 -28.22 -17.56 -2.81
CA ALA A 666 -28.31 -17.98 -1.41
C ALA A 666 -29.73 -17.85 -0.83
N GLU A 667 -30.47 -16.78 -1.16
CA GLU A 667 -31.89 -16.61 -0.79
C GLU A 667 -32.78 -17.70 -1.39
N ASN A 668 -32.48 -18.13 -2.62
CA ASN A 668 -33.17 -19.22 -3.31
C ASN A 668 -32.74 -20.62 -2.86
N LEU A 669 -31.80 -20.73 -1.88
CA LEU A 669 -31.22 -21.97 -1.40
C LEU A 669 -30.39 -22.75 -2.46
N GLU A 670 -29.90 -22.05 -3.48
CA GLU A 670 -29.00 -22.55 -4.52
C GLU A 670 -27.55 -22.45 -4.06
N PHE A 671 -27.19 -23.18 -3.00
CA PHE A 671 -25.92 -23.03 -2.32
C PHE A 671 -24.66 -23.33 -3.17
N GLU A 672 -24.77 -24.28 -4.12
CA GLU A 672 -23.65 -24.57 -5.04
C GLU A 672 -23.36 -23.39 -5.98
N GLU A 673 -24.42 -22.76 -6.51
CA GLU A 673 -24.27 -21.58 -7.36
C GLU A 673 -23.79 -20.36 -6.56
N ALA A 674 -24.29 -20.17 -5.33
CA ALA A 674 -23.82 -19.12 -4.44
C ALA A 674 -22.34 -19.31 -4.07
N ALA A 675 -21.89 -20.53 -3.83
CA ALA A 675 -20.47 -20.84 -3.57
C ALA A 675 -19.62 -20.58 -4.80
N ARG A 676 -20.07 -20.97 -6.00
CA ARG A 676 -19.39 -20.69 -7.27
C ARG A 676 -19.21 -19.19 -7.51
N LEU A 677 -20.25 -18.40 -7.29
CA LEU A 677 -20.20 -16.94 -7.43
C LEU A 677 -19.29 -16.29 -6.38
N ARG A 678 -19.26 -16.80 -5.15
CA ARG A 678 -18.32 -16.37 -4.12
C ARG A 678 -16.86 -16.59 -4.54
N ASP A 679 -16.56 -17.78 -5.06
CA ASP A 679 -15.21 -18.12 -5.50
C ASP A 679 -14.78 -17.25 -6.70
N GLU A 680 -15.72 -16.91 -7.59
CA GLU A 680 -15.48 -15.98 -8.70
C GLU A 680 -15.23 -14.54 -8.18
N ILE A 681 -16.00 -14.08 -7.19
CA ILE A 681 -15.78 -12.79 -6.53
C ILE A 681 -14.38 -12.75 -5.91
N LYS A 682 -13.99 -13.77 -5.12
CA LYS A 682 -12.66 -13.88 -4.52
C LYS A 682 -11.55 -13.77 -5.56
N ARG A 683 -11.72 -14.44 -6.68
CA ARG A 683 -10.78 -14.40 -7.79
C ARG A 683 -10.63 -12.99 -8.34
N LEU A 684 -11.73 -12.32 -8.64
CA LEU A 684 -11.72 -10.96 -9.18
C LEU A 684 -11.18 -9.93 -8.17
N GLU A 685 -11.49 -10.08 -6.88
CA GLU A 685 -10.96 -9.24 -5.80
C GLU A 685 -9.44 -9.41 -5.63
N THR A 686 -8.91 -10.63 -5.83
CA THR A 686 -7.46 -10.85 -5.81
C THR A 686 -6.76 -10.13 -6.97
N VAL A 687 -7.39 -10.10 -8.15
CA VAL A 687 -6.92 -9.30 -9.29
C VAL A 687 -6.90 -7.82 -8.95
N ASP A 688 -7.94 -7.32 -8.28
CA ASP A 688 -8.07 -5.92 -7.88
C ASP A 688 -6.96 -5.49 -6.89
N LEU A 689 -6.56 -6.36 -5.95
CA LEU A 689 -5.46 -6.10 -5.03
C LEU A 689 -4.12 -5.81 -5.74
N VAL A 690 -3.85 -6.53 -6.82
CA VAL A 690 -2.61 -6.36 -7.60
C VAL A 690 -2.64 -5.08 -8.42
N VAL A 691 -3.82 -4.69 -8.80
CA VAL A 691 -4.09 -3.67 -9.80
C VAL A 691 -4.30 -2.29 -9.17
N SER A 692 -4.79 -2.22 -7.92
CA SER A 692 -5.14 -0.95 -7.31
C SER A 692 -3.91 -0.04 -7.08
N ASP A 693 -3.96 1.15 -7.63
CA ASP A 693 -2.97 2.22 -7.41
C ASP A 693 -3.07 2.78 -5.98
N ASP A 694 -1.95 3.26 -5.41
CA ASP A 694 -2.00 3.94 -4.10
C ASP A 694 -2.41 5.42 -4.27
N PRO A 695 -3.67 5.80 -3.97
CA PRO A 695 -4.11 7.17 -4.13
C PRO A 695 -3.42 8.16 -3.20
N LEU A 696 -2.81 7.68 -2.09
CA LEU A 696 -2.02 8.51 -1.19
C LEU A 696 -0.67 8.88 -1.81
N ALA A 697 -0.12 8.02 -2.67
CA ALA A 697 1.07 8.34 -3.46
C ALA A 697 0.77 9.38 -4.57
N ARG A 698 -0.49 9.52 -4.99
CA ARG A 698 -0.94 10.57 -5.94
C ARG A 698 -1.15 11.95 -5.30
N GLN A 699 -0.93 12.10 -4.00
CA GLN A 699 -1.07 13.40 -3.33
C GLN A 699 -0.16 14.47 -3.96
N THR A 700 0.98 14.06 -4.51
CA THR A 700 1.82 14.89 -5.36
C THR A 700 1.13 15.30 -6.68
N ALA A 701 0.26 14.47 -7.23
CA ALA A 701 -0.48 14.79 -8.46
C ALA A 701 -1.61 15.81 -8.20
N VAL A 702 -2.26 15.76 -7.04
CA VAL A 702 -3.25 16.79 -6.64
C VAL A 702 -2.55 18.11 -6.35
N ASP A 703 -1.39 18.10 -5.67
CA ASP A 703 -0.56 19.29 -5.48
C ASP A 703 -0.08 19.85 -6.83
N GLN A 704 0.17 18.99 -7.79
CA GLN A 704 0.56 19.36 -9.15
C GLN A 704 -0.64 19.86 -9.97
N ALA A 705 -1.81 19.26 -9.84
CA ALA A 705 -3.06 19.74 -10.46
C ALA A 705 -3.50 21.10 -9.86
N VAL A 706 -3.35 21.30 -8.56
CA VAL A 706 -3.53 22.59 -7.88
C VAL A 706 -2.50 23.61 -8.36
N SER A 707 -1.24 23.21 -8.57
CA SER A 707 -0.18 24.05 -9.14
C SER A 707 -0.46 24.40 -10.60
N ASP A 708 -0.99 23.48 -11.39
CA ASP A 708 -1.30 23.71 -12.81
C ASP A 708 -2.60 24.50 -13.01
N ALA A 709 -3.61 24.30 -12.17
CA ALA A 709 -4.77 25.20 -12.10
C ALA A 709 -4.35 26.63 -11.73
N ASN A 710 -3.38 26.78 -10.83
CA ASN A 710 -2.76 28.05 -10.49
C ASN A 710 -1.97 28.67 -11.65
N LYS A 711 -1.31 27.87 -12.52
CA LYS A 711 -0.63 28.32 -13.73
C LYS A 711 -1.62 28.68 -14.84
N MET A 712 -2.71 27.95 -14.99
CA MET A 712 -3.76 28.25 -15.99
C MET A 712 -4.53 29.52 -15.64
N SER A 713 -4.83 29.80 -14.37
CA SER A 713 -5.46 31.05 -13.93
C SER A 713 -4.55 32.29 -14.15
N GLY A 714 -3.24 32.09 -14.18
CA GLY A 714 -2.25 33.12 -14.49
C GLY A 714 -2.11 33.44 -16.00
N ARG A 715 -2.63 32.59 -16.88
CA ARG A 715 -2.54 32.78 -18.35
C ARG A 715 -3.78 33.43 -18.98
N SER A 716 -4.88 33.59 -18.29
CA SER A 716 -6.10 34.22 -18.80
C SER A 716 -6.08 35.73 -18.57
N THR A 717 -5.25 36.45 -19.32
CA THR A 717 -5.41 37.89 -19.51
C THR A 717 -6.26 38.23 -20.74
N ALA A 718 -6.79 37.26 -21.46
CA ALA A 718 -7.74 37.43 -22.53
C ALA A 718 -9.17 37.47 -21.96
N GLY A 719 -9.72 38.66 -21.73
CA GLY A 719 -11.13 38.78 -21.41
C GLY A 719 -11.52 39.63 -20.22
N ARG A 720 -10.68 40.52 -19.73
CA ARG A 720 -11.16 41.55 -18.81
C ARG A 720 -11.97 42.60 -19.59
N PRO A 721 -13.26 42.83 -19.29
CA PRO A 721 -14.04 43.91 -19.88
C PRO A 721 -13.36 45.24 -19.50
N GLY A 722 -12.86 45.96 -20.47
CA GLY A 722 -12.29 47.31 -20.26
C GLY A 722 -10.86 47.54 -20.73
N GLN A 723 -10.09 46.57 -21.12
CA GLN A 723 -8.79 46.79 -21.76
C GLN A 723 -8.87 46.66 -23.29
N ARG A 724 -9.34 47.70 -23.95
CA ARG A 724 -9.04 47.93 -25.37
C ARG A 724 -7.61 48.44 -25.47
N GLY A 725 -6.68 47.57 -25.81
CA GLY A 725 -5.35 47.95 -26.26
C GLY A 725 -5.38 48.61 -27.62
N GLY A 726 -5.67 49.89 -27.63
CA GLY A 726 -5.57 50.68 -28.80
C GLY A 726 -4.17 51.29 -28.94
N ASN A 727 -3.28 50.67 -29.65
CA ASN A 727 -2.13 51.39 -30.30
C ASN A 727 -2.13 51.08 -31.77
N VAL A 728 -3.07 51.67 -32.48
CA VAL A 728 -2.96 51.85 -33.93
C VAL A 728 -2.07 53.07 -34.16
N LYS A 729 -0.80 52.85 -34.53
CA LYS A 729 0.05 53.88 -35.08
C LYS A 729 -0.57 54.36 -36.40
N ARG A 730 -1.26 55.50 -36.39
CA ARG A 730 -1.54 56.27 -37.59
C ARG A 730 -0.24 56.75 -38.23
N LYS A 731 0.11 56.19 -39.37
CA LYS A 731 1.06 56.82 -40.30
C LYS A 731 0.41 58.13 -40.79
N ARG A 732 1.00 59.27 -40.44
CA ARG A 732 0.81 60.51 -41.17
C ARG A 732 1.80 60.53 -42.32
N ARG A 733 1.34 61.05 -43.41
CA ARG A 733 2.06 61.36 -44.65
C ARG A 733 3.46 61.94 -44.45
#